data_14a96c35f41697e410256768525d29b2
#
_entry.id   14a96c35f41697e410256768525d29b2
#
_cell.length_a   1.000
_cell.length_b   1.000
_cell.length_c   1.000
_cell.angle_alpha   90.00
_cell.angle_beta   90.00
_cell.angle_gamma   90.00
#
_symmetry.space_group_name_H-M   'P 1'
#
loop_
_entity.id
_entity.type
_entity.pdbx_description
1 polymer ?
#
loop_
_entity_poly.entity_id
_entity_poly.type
_entity_poly.pdbx_seq_one_letter_code
_entity_poly.pdbx_strand_id
1 'polypeptide(L)'
;MIDLVLAVVVSVTTPSSDSAAAIPAAQLIGAAQKAYAELQRIADLAGPDTGLDSLTAQVANMEREVDQLRSAWSAMPTTAPDDQADGRGQKLGRMKASVQVWADPLSSRVEQLDAAARSVRRLIETWRLTADSPVEETPPALVVRAKDVRDRAIEAERVVRKRLAAALELLDRVVALKLALSAQAANLAAAEAARREELFAIESAPLWRITAWTRAARFPSPIRVLAIQVRGAFAYGASEPMRWVVHLALAAGLIAIGLAVTGRLRRASPAVPSRSVEEATARKYPVDSGILIAIFATPLIHPFRPPALVLLLMVPALVPVLRITSALAPKLRRSVQWLAALLIADNLVAFAPLGALYARLTLLVVASAASIGLVAGLRRGNWSSRLDPSRWTIAVVASAAVASILFAISAVANFFGNVSLAKLLVDGTLGSMFVASAAAAFVAVASGAIRALFELPWSRRFRLVRDYEEPLMRRLDILLRLAAVAVWFLFTLRTLDALQPFRAAVEGLLRSHIKVGALDISAGDVVAFGITLWIAVWISRALKFVLEEAVFPPLEISRGGAAAISTTVKYAVVGIGFGAALLAARVEITRFTVLAGTLGIGIGFGLQNVVNNFVSGLILLYEQPVQVGDIIELEQLSGEVRRIGVRSSTVRTFQGADVVVPNSTFISAQVTNWTRSDRWRRVDITLGVAYGTDPSRVVELLLGIAKDCAAVAATPEPTALFTGFGDSALQFELRVWTMIDNWVATASSLRASIHEILSRAGVVLAFPQLDVWVRSIPGEAERTRRP
;
A
#
# COMPACT_ATOMS: atom_id res chain seq x y z
N MET A 1 -7.00 27.65 -11.79
CA MET A 1 -7.15 27.97 -10.36
C MET A 1 -7.79 29.32 -10.10
N ILE A 2 -7.54 30.35 -10.91
CA ILE A 2 -8.35 31.61 -10.94
C ILE A 2 -9.78 31.27 -11.37
N ASP A 3 -9.96 30.35 -12.32
CA ASP A 3 -11.27 29.87 -12.75
C ASP A 3 -12.05 29.10 -11.68
N LEU A 4 -11.37 28.47 -10.71
CA LEU A 4 -12.04 27.78 -9.60
C LEU A 4 -12.57 28.78 -8.54
N VAL A 5 -11.83 29.86 -8.29
CA VAL A 5 -12.27 30.94 -7.39
C VAL A 5 -13.40 31.74 -8.05
N LEU A 6 -13.31 31.98 -9.36
CA LEU A 6 -14.41 32.59 -10.14
C LEU A 6 -15.62 31.64 -10.24
N ALA A 7 -15.42 30.32 -10.37
CA ALA A 7 -16.52 29.35 -10.38
C ALA A 7 -17.25 29.28 -9.03
N VAL A 8 -16.52 29.39 -7.89
CA VAL A 8 -17.13 29.45 -6.56
C VAL A 8 -17.87 30.79 -6.36
N VAL A 9 -17.35 31.89 -6.88
CA VAL A 9 -18.03 33.21 -6.81
C VAL A 9 -19.20 33.30 -7.78
N VAL A 10 -19.14 32.66 -8.96
CA VAL A 10 -20.24 32.66 -9.95
C VAL A 10 -21.33 31.67 -9.60
N SER A 11 -21.01 30.55 -8.89
CA SER A 11 -22.04 29.59 -8.44
C SER A 11 -22.95 30.13 -7.33
N VAL A 12 -22.64 31.28 -6.73
CA VAL A 12 -23.50 31.96 -5.74
C VAL A 12 -24.72 32.64 -6.40
N THR A 13 -24.81 32.73 -7.74
CA THR A 13 -25.82 33.54 -8.44
C THR A 13 -26.79 32.81 -9.36
N THR A 14 -26.77 31.48 -9.43
CA THR A 14 -27.80 30.76 -10.17
C THR A 14 -28.80 30.06 -9.21
N PRO A 15 -30.07 30.47 -9.14
CA PRO A 15 -31.05 29.72 -8.36
C PRO A 15 -31.37 28.41 -9.10
N SER A 16 -30.98 27.26 -8.50
CA SER A 16 -31.51 25.98 -8.93
C SER A 16 -33.03 25.93 -8.65
N SER A 17 -33.79 25.57 -9.62
CA SER A 17 -35.26 25.54 -9.63
C SER A 17 -35.89 24.38 -8.85
N ASP A 18 -35.43 24.14 -7.63
CA ASP A 18 -36.16 23.33 -6.64
C ASP A 18 -36.99 24.32 -5.80
N SER A 19 -38.19 24.60 -6.20
CA SER A 19 -39.13 25.43 -5.49
C SER A 19 -39.48 24.78 -4.16
N ALA A 20 -39.13 25.43 -3.07
CA ALA A 20 -39.55 25.03 -1.73
C ALA A 20 -41.09 24.97 -1.69
N ALA A 21 -41.68 23.83 -1.33
CA ALA A 21 -43.11 23.65 -1.18
C ALA A 21 -43.47 23.48 0.31
N ALA A 22 -44.65 23.92 0.69
CA ALA A 22 -45.16 23.69 2.03
C ALA A 22 -45.39 22.19 2.27
N ILE A 23 -45.06 21.74 3.49
CA ILE A 23 -45.14 20.32 3.88
C ILE A 23 -46.58 19.98 4.28
N PRO A 24 -47.24 18.93 3.69
CA PRO A 24 -48.56 18.49 4.10
C PRO A 24 -48.63 18.06 5.55
N ALA A 25 -49.75 18.32 6.25
CA ALA A 25 -49.95 18.04 7.65
C ALA A 25 -49.61 16.58 8.05
N ALA A 26 -49.97 15.61 7.22
CA ALA A 26 -49.72 14.19 7.45
C ALA A 26 -48.21 13.81 7.47
N GLN A 27 -47.35 14.59 6.80
CA GLN A 27 -45.88 14.34 6.74
C GLN A 27 -45.08 15.21 7.71
N LEU A 28 -45.71 16.15 8.42
CA LEU A 28 -45.07 17.23 9.15
C LEU A 28 -44.21 16.70 10.32
N ILE A 29 -44.68 15.66 11.03
CA ILE A 29 -43.95 15.07 12.17
C ILE A 29 -42.65 14.40 11.70
N GLY A 30 -42.71 13.58 10.66
CA GLY A 30 -41.57 12.88 10.12
C GLY A 30 -40.56 13.84 9.47
N ALA A 31 -41.06 14.88 8.80
CA ALA A 31 -40.23 15.93 8.19
C ALA A 31 -39.53 16.77 9.29
N ALA A 32 -40.23 17.10 10.38
CA ALA A 32 -39.62 17.81 11.50
C ALA A 32 -38.47 17.01 12.16
N GLN A 33 -38.66 15.71 12.37
CA GLN A 33 -37.59 14.85 12.92
C GLN A 33 -36.36 14.82 12.00
N LYS A 34 -36.54 14.72 10.69
CA LYS A 34 -35.44 14.80 9.73
C LYS A 34 -34.75 16.16 9.75
N ALA A 35 -35.53 17.24 9.82
CA ALA A 35 -35.00 18.61 9.89
C ALA A 35 -34.17 18.83 11.17
N TYR A 36 -34.64 18.36 12.32
CA TYR A 36 -33.86 18.43 13.56
C TYR A 36 -32.56 17.67 13.48
N ALA A 37 -32.56 16.45 12.93
CA ALA A 37 -31.36 15.65 12.74
C ALA A 37 -30.36 16.32 11.78
N GLU A 38 -30.85 16.97 10.73
CA GLU A 38 -30.03 17.74 9.80
C GLU A 38 -29.46 19.00 10.44
N LEU A 39 -30.26 19.75 11.15
CA LEU A 39 -29.82 20.94 11.92
C LEU A 39 -28.78 20.57 12.98
N GLN A 40 -28.91 19.42 13.65
CA GLN A 40 -27.94 18.97 14.61
C GLN A 40 -26.59 18.67 13.90
N ARG A 41 -26.60 17.97 12.78
CA ARG A 41 -25.40 17.71 11.96
C ARG A 41 -24.73 19.01 11.51
N ILE A 42 -25.52 19.99 11.11
CA ILE A 42 -25.02 21.31 10.70
C ILE A 42 -24.45 22.08 11.88
N ALA A 43 -25.09 22.00 13.04
CA ALA A 43 -24.56 22.61 14.28
C ALA A 43 -23.22 21.98 14.68
N ASP A 44 -23.09 20.67 14.61
CA ASP A 44 -21.83 19.96 14.88
C ASP A 44 -20.72 20.38 13.88
N LEU A 45 -21.07 20.51 12.59
CA LEU A 45 -20.16 21.02 11.58
C LEU A 45 -19.73 22.47 11.83
N ALA A 46 -20.65 23.34 12.25
CA ALA A 46 -20.38 24.77 12.49
C ALA A 46 -19.90 25.08 13.92
N GLY A 47 -19.75 24.08 14.76
CA GLY A 47 -19.28 24.16 16.13
C GLY A 47 -17.86 24.76 16.28
N PRO A 48 -17.37 24.91 17.52
CA PRO A 48 -16.02 25.39 17.80
C PRO A 48 -14.99 24.51 17.10
N ASP A 49 -14.18 25.10 16.23
CA ASP A 49 -13.14 24.42 15.47
C ASP A 49 -11.76 24.90 15.93
N THR A 50 -11.17 24.18 16.89
CA THR A 50 -9.84 24.47 17.43
C THR A 50 -8.75 24.40 16.34
N GLY A 51 -9.00 23.65 15.25
CA GLY A 51 -8.13 23.58 14.09
C GLY A 51 -8.08 24.91 13.33
N LEU A 52 -9.22 25.55 13.14
CA LEU A 52 -9.34 26.81 12.42
C LEU A 52 -8.70 27.97 13.21
N ASP A 53 -8.89 28.00 14.52
CA ASP A 53 -8.28 28.99 15.39
C ASP A 53 -6.75 28.84 15.46
N SER A 54 -6.26 27.60 15.56
CA SER A 54 -4.83 27.27 15.50
C SER A 54 -4.23 27.68 14.15
N LEU A 55 -4.93 27.39 13.04
CA LEU A 55 -4.49 27.74 11.70
C LEU A 55 -4.44 29.26 11.49
N THR A 56 -5.39 30.00 12.03
CA THR A 56 -5.40 31.48 12.02
C THR A 56 -4.13 32.04 12.64
N ALA A 57 -3.71 31.51 13.79
CA ALA A 57 -2.48 31.93 14.45
C ALA A 57 -1.22 31.57 13.63
N GLN A 58 -1.22 30.40 13.02
CA GLN A 58 -0.10 29.95 12.16
C GLN A 58 0.00 30.82 10.91
N VAL A 59 -1.10 31.16 10.25
CA VAL A 59 -1.15 32.06 9.08
C VAL A 59 -0.63 33.44 9.45
N ALA A 60 -1.09 34.02 10.56
CA ALA A 60 -0.62 35.30 11.02
C ALA A 60 0.89 35.34 11.35
N ASN A 61 1.42 34.23 11.84
CA ASN A 61 2.86 34.10 12.07
C ASN A 61 3.64 34.02 10.76
N MET A 62 3.12 33.28 9.78
CA MET A 62 3.70 33.13 8.47
C MET A 62 3.72 34.48 7.70
N GLU A 63 2.65 35.26 7.80
CA GLU A 63 2.58 36.62 7.22
C GLU A 63 3.72 37.52 7.73
N ARG A 64 3.92 37.54 9.06
CA ARG A 64 5.02 38.28 9.68
C ARG A 64 6.39 37.79 9.19
N GLU A 65 6.56 36.48 9.04
CA GLU A 65 7.80 35.92 8.55
C GLU A 65 8.05 36.23 7.06
N VAL A 66 7.00 36.27 6.23
CA VAL A 66 7.08 36.72 4.83
C VAL A 66 7.47 38.18 4.72
N ASP A 67 6.90 39.06 5.54
CA ASP A 67 7.20 40.48 5.55
C ASP A 67 8.63 40.76 6.04
N GLN A 68 9.11 40.02 7.03
CA GLN A 68 10.51 40.08 7.46
C GLN A 68 11.45 39.63 6.37
N LEU A 69 11.11 38.59 5.61
CA LEU A 69 11.89 38.14 4.46
C LEU A 69 11.89 39.20 3.36
N ARG A 70 10.75 39.83 3.06
CA ARG A 70 10.63 40.88 2.05
C ARG A 70 11.51 42.06 2.40
N SER A 71 11.47 42.57 3.63
CA SER A 71 12.28 43.67 4.11
C SER A 71 13.80 43.36 4.11
N ALA A 72 14.17 42.17 4.54
CA ALA A 72 15.54 41.69 4.52
C ALA A 72 16.11 41.56 3.08
N TRP A 73 15.25 41.25 2.10
CA TRP A 73 15.65 41.07 0.71
C TRP A 73 15.76 42.41 -0.04
N SER A 74 14.92 43.38 0.27
CA SER A 74 15.00 44.72 -0.32
C SER A 74 16.22 45.52 0.15
N ALA A 75 16.78 45.19 1.30
CA ALA A 75 17.93 45.82 1.90
C ALA A 75 19.29 45.24 1.47
N MET A 76 19.31 44.18 0.66
CA MET A 76 20.57 43.51 0.30
C MET A 76 21.14 43.90 -1.06
N PRO A 77 22.47 44.05 -1.20
CA PRO A 77 23.11 44.26 -2.48
C PRO A 77 23.00 43.00 -3.35
N THR A 78 22.94 43.21 -4.67
CA THR A 78 22.84 42.21 -5.74
C THR A 78 24.00 41.19 -5.74
N THR A 79 25.08 41.47 -5.03
CA THR A 79 26.33 40.71 -4.94
C THR A 79 26.44 39.84 -3.67
N ALA A 80 25.31 39.46 -3.06
CA ALA A 80 25.36 38.62 -1.84
C ALA A 80 25.96 37.23 -2.13
N PRO A 81 26.74 36.63 -1.18
CA PRO A 81 27.36 35.31 -1.35
C PRO A 81 26.34 34.18 -1.58
N ASP A 82 26.75 33.12 -2.33
CA ASP A 82 25.97 31.93 -2.68
C ASP A 82 25.27 31.27 -1.52
N ASP A 83 25.95 31.21 -0.38
CA ASP A 83 25.43 30.58 0.85
C ASP A 83 24.12 31.18 1.34
N GLN A 84 23.90 32.46 1.08
CA GLN A 84 22.68 33.15 1.49
C GLN A 84 21.51 32.92 0.52
N ALA A 85 21.78 32.73 -0.77
CA ALA A 85 20.76 32.45 -1.77
C ALA A 85 20.16 31.05 -1.58
N ASP A 86 21.03 30.06 -1.36
CA ASP A 86 20.61 28.66 -1.08
C ASP A 86 19.77 28.57 0.20
N GLY A 87 20.16 29.25 1.28
CA GLY A 87 19.39 29.29 2.53
C GLY A 87 18.01 29.95 2.35
N ARG A 88 17.90 30.95 1.47
CA ARG A 88 16.66 31.64 1.13
C ARG A 88 15.72 30.75 0.33
N GLY A 89 16.23 30.09 -0.71
CA GLY A 89 15.46 29.12 -1.51
C GLY A 89 14.87 27.99 -0.66
N GLN A 90 15.66 27.47 0.28
CA GLN A 90 15.21 26.45 1.21
C GLN A 90 14.15 26.96 2.19
N LYS A 91 14.32 28.18 2.75
CA LYS A 91 13.33 28.79 3.64
C LYS A 91 12.02 29.04 2.90
N LEU A 92 12.10 29.58 1.69
CA LEU A 92 10.94 29.82 0.82
C LEU A 92 10.21 28.52 0.46
N GLY A 93 10.97 27.47 0.16
CA GLY A 93 10.44 26.15 -0.12
C GLY A 93 9.65 25.55 1.07
N ARG A 94 10.15 25.71 2.30
CA ARG A 94 9.43 25.29 3.52
C ARG A 94 8.13 26.03 3.71
N MET A 95 8.19 27.37 3.62
CA MET A 95 7.01 28.21 3.77
C MET A 95 5.94 27.87 2.74
N LYS A 96 6.36 27.65 1.48
CA LYS A 96 5.47 27.25 0.40
C LYS A 96 4.83 25.89 0.63
N ALA A 97 5.59 24.92 1.16
CA ALA A 97 5.07 23.59 1.54
C ALA A 97 4.05 23.70 2.69
N SER A 98 4.32 24.50 3.72
CA SER A 98 3.38 24.72 4.82
C SER A 98 2.08 25.34 4.35
N VAL A 99 2.15 26.40 3.52
CA VAL A 99 0.96 27.05 2.96
C VAL A 99 0.15 26.10 2.07
N GLN A 100 0.78 25.21 1.33
CA GLN A 100 0.08 24.22 0.52
C GLN A 100 -0.68 23.19 1.39
N VAL A 101 -0.06 22.74 2.48
CA VAL A 101 -0.71 21.82 3.45
C VAL A 101 -1.95 22.45 4.08
N TRP A 102 -2.00 23.77 4.23
CA TRP A 102 -3.15 24.47 4.81
C TRP A 102 -4.27 24.71 3.78
N ALA A 103 -3.92 24.93 2.51
CA ALA A 103 -4.87 25.33 1.48
C ALA A 103 -5.93 24.26 1.20
N ASP A 104 -5.54 22.99 1.07
CA ASP A 104 -6.43 21.91 0.66
C ASP A 104 -7.51 21.58 1.71
N PRO A 105 -7.16 21.38 3.01
CA PRO A 105 -8.16 21.15 4.04
C PRO A 105 -9.09 22.35 4.22
N LEU A 106 -8.57 23.58 4.09
CA LEU A 106 -9.34 24.80 4.25
C LEU A 106 -10.34 24.99 3.11
N SER A 107 -9.94 24.69 1.87
CA SER A 107 -10.86 24.68 0.70
C SER A 107 -11.99 23.67 0.91
N SER A 108 -11.67 22.46 1.34
CA SER A 108 -12.69 21.43 1.62
C SER A 108 -13.64 21.88 2.74
N ARG A 109 -13.11 22.57 3.76
CA ARG A 109 -13.92 23.09 4.85
C ARG A 109 -14.87 24.19 4.39
N VAL A 110 -14.41 25.09 3.53
CA VAL A 110 -15.24 26.14 2.91
C VAL A 110 -16.37 25.52 2.11
N GLU A 111 -16.09 24.50 1.28
CA GLU A 111 -17.09 23.78 0.50
C GLU A 111 -18.17 23.12 1.39
N GLN A 112 -17.75 22.48 2.50
CA GLN A 112 -18.67 21.85 3.45
C GLN A 112 -19.57 22.89 4.12
N LEU A 113 -19.02 24.01 4.57
CA LEU A 113 -19.78 25.09 5.22
C LEU A 113 -20.72 25.79 4.24
N ASP A 114 -20.33 25.96 3.00
CA ASP A 114 -21.17 26.54 1.95
C ASP A 114 -22.33 25.61 1.57
N ALA A 115 -22.07 24.29 1.47
CA ALA A 115 -23.12 23.30 1.29
C ALA A 115 -24.12 23.29 2.45
N ALA A 116 -23.62 23.39 3.69
CA ALA A 116 -24.45 23.50 4.88
C ALA A 116 -25.30 24.80 4.87
N ALA A 117 -24.71 25.92 4.46
CA ALA A 117 -25.43 27.19 4.33
C ALA A 117 -26.56 27.11 3.30
N ARG A 118 -26.33 26.45 2.16
CA ARG A 118 -27.38 26.22 1.16
C ARG A 118 -28.49 25.30 1.68
N SER A 119 -28.15 24.24 2.42
CA SER A 119 -29.13 23.33 3.02
C SER A 119 -30.00 24.05 4.05
N VAL A 120 -29.40 24.82 4.95
CA VAL A 120 -30.16 25.60 5.96
C VAL A 120 -31.08 26.60 5.32
N ARG A 121 -30.67 27.33 4.27
CA ARG A 121 -31.54 28.25 3.55
C ARG A 121 -32.75 27.56 2.95
N ARG A 122 -32.59 26.38 2.35
CA ARG A 122 -33.72 25.57 1.84
C ARG A 122 -34.65 25.17 2.97
N LEU A 123 -34.11 24.75 4.12
CA LEU A 123 -34.90 24.44 5.30
C LEU A 123 -35.73 25.66 5.76
N ILE A 124 -35.10 26.83 5.89
CA ILE A 124 -35.79 28.07 6.29
C ILE A 124 -36.94 28.37 5.37
N GLU A 125 -36.72 28.30 4.04
CA GLU A 125 -37.77 28.62 3.05
C GLU A 125 -38.92 27.61 3.09
N THR A 126 -38.63 26.31 3.13
CA THR A 126 -39.63 25.25 3.23
C THR A 126 -40.45 25.39 4.52
N TRP A 127 -39.79 25.61 5.66
CA TRP A 127 -40.50 25.71 6.93
C TRP A 127 -41.16 27.06 7.15
N ARG A 128 -40.69 28.13 6.50
CA ARG A 128 -41.38 29.41 6.42
C ARG A 128 -42.75 29.27 5.67
N LEU A 129 -42.75 28.68 4.48
CA LEU A 129 -43.95 28.42 3.73
C LEU A 129 -44.92 27.53 4.51
N THR A 130 -44.42 26.52 5.21
CA THR A 130 -45.26 25.61 6.01
C THR A 130 -45.85 26.27 7.26
N ALA A 131 -45.14 27.25 7.88
CA ALA A 131 -45.55 27.93 9.08
C ALA A 131 -46.51 29.10 8.79
N ASP A 132 -46.28 29.84 7.68
CA ASP A 132 -46.98 31.07 7.32
C ASP A 132 -48.26 30.81 6.49
N SER A 133 -48.36 29.69 5.79
CA SER A 133 -49.50 29.26 4.99
C SER A 133 -49.93 27.84 5.40
N PRO A 134 -50.48 27.64 6.59
CA PRO A 134 -50.98 26.33 7.00
C PRO A 134 -52.14 25.90 6.11
N VAL A 135 -52.12 24.66 5.65
CA VAL A 135 -53.23 24.07 4.93
C VAL A 135 -54.45 24.02 5.85
N GLU A 136 -55.67 24.32 5.35
CA GLU A 136 -56.93 24.44 6.09
C GLU A 136 -57.23 23.20 6.89
N GLU A 137 -56.75 22.77 7.89
CA GLU A 137 -56.96 21.62 8.77
C GLU A 137 -55.69 21.27 9.60
N THR A 138 -54.63 22.11 9.52
CA THR A 138 -53.39 21.80 10.27
C THR A 138 -53.60 22.08 11.76
N PRO A 139 -53.44 21.08 12.68
CA PRO A 139 -53.56 21.26 14.12
C PRO A 139 -52.60 22.34 14.62
N PRO A 140 -53.05 23.24 15.57
CA PRO A 140 -52.23 24.34 16.10
C PRO A 140 -50.85 23.87 16.64
N ALA A 141 -50.79 22.69 17.26
CA ALA A 141 -49.55 22.09 17.77
C ALA A 141 -48.52 21.82 16.66
N LEU A 142 -48.92 21.48 15.46
CA LEU A 142 -48.03 21.25 14.34
C LEU A 142 -47.51 22.55 13.73
N VAL A 143 -48.30 23.61 13.73
CA VAL A 143 -47.89 24.96 13.34
C VAL A 143 -46.81 25.49 14.29
N VAL A 144 -46.98 25.30 15.60
CA VAL A 144 -45.98 25.66 16.60
C VAL A 144 -44.66 24.92 16.34
N ARG A 145 -44.75 23.64 16.02
CA ARG A 145 -43.54 22.81 15.67
C ARG A 145 -42.85 23.29 14.40
N ALA A 146 -43.61 23.68 13.39
CA ALA A 146 -43.06 24.24 12.16
C ALA A 146 -42.30 25.56 12.42
N LYS A 147 -42.87 26.43 13.26
CA LYS A 147 -42.22 27.67 13.73
C LYS A 147 -40.91 27.36 14.49
N ASP A 148 -40.91 26.40 15.41
CA ASP A 148 -39.67 25.99 16.14
C ASP A 148 -38.58 25.53 15.24
N VAL A 149 -38.89 24.66 14.22
CA VAL A 149 -37.88 24.22 13.25
C VAL A 149 -37.34 25.38 12.42
N ARG A 150 -38.21 26.28 11.96
CA ARG A 150 -37.84 27.50 11.24
C ARG A 150 -36.86 28.35 12.08
N ASP A 151 -37.23 28.64 13.31
CA ASP A 151 -36.47 29.54 14.19
C ASP A 151 -35.08 28.93 14.50
N ARG A 152 -35.01 27.63 14.74
CA ARG A 152 -33.73 26.93 14.90
C ARG A 152 -32.91 26.93 13.62
N ALA A 153 -33.53 26.81 12.44
CA ALA A 153 -32.85 26.92 11.19
C ALA A 153 -32.25 28.32 10.96
N ILE A 154 -32.97 29.38 11.34
CA ILE A 154 -32.49 30.78 11.29
C ILE A 154 -31.25 30.95 12.18
N GLU A 155 -31.27 30.38 13.39
CA GLU A 155 -30.11 30.48 14.29
C GLU A 155 -28.92 29.65 13.72
N ALA A 156 -29.18 28.45 13.21
CA ALA A 156 -28.14 27.66 12.56
C ALA A 156 -27.54 28.40 11.35
N GLU A 157 -28.37 29.10 10.52
CA GLU A 157 -27.86 29.90 9.39
C GLU A 157 -26.89 30.99 9.90
N ARG A 158 -27.23 31.68 10.99
CA ARG A 158 -26.36 32.72 11.55
C ARG A 158 -24.99 32.16 11.95
N VAL A 159 -24.96 31.00 12.62
CA VAL A 159 -23.72 30.36 13.05
C VAL A 159 -22.90 29.88 11.83
N VAL A 160 -23.53 29.19 10.87
CA VAL A 160 -22.87 28.70 9.67
C VAL A 160 -22.28 29.86 8.85
N ARG A 161 -23.06 30.93 8.62
CA ARG A 161 -22.57 32.11 7.89
C ARG A 161 -21.37 32.77 8.57
N LYS A 162 -21.38 32.88 9.89
CA LYS A 162 -20.25 33.43 10.66
C LYS A 162 -18.99 32.57 10.46
N ARG A 163 -19.16 31.26 10.54
CA ARG A 163 -18.03 30.31 10.32
C ARG A 163 -17.54 30.29 8.87
N LEU A 164 -18.45 30.32 7.93
CA LEU A 164 -18.12 30.39 6.51
C LEU A 164 -17.34 31.68 6.19
N ALA A 165 -17.78 32.83 6.71
CA ALA A 165 -17.07 34.08 6.52
C ALA A 165 -15.64 34.05 7.10
N ALA A 166 -15.47 33.51 8.30
CA ALA A 166 -14.14 33.33 8.90
C ALA A 166 -13.25 32.36 8.09
N ALA A 167 -13.81 31.27 7.59
CA ALA A 167 -13.06 30.32 6.78
C ALA A 167 -12.67 30.91 5.41
N LEU A 168 -13.55 31.69 4.78
CA LEU A 168 -13.27 32.40 3.53
C LEU A 168 -12.18 33.46 3.70
N GLU A 169 -12.25 34.27 4.78
CA GLU A 169 -11.23 35.26 5.11
C GLU A 169 -9.85 34.60 5.29
N LEU A 170 -9.83 33.45 6.02
CA LEU A 170 -8.59 32.71 6.20
C LEU A 170 -8.07 32.10 4.89
N LEU A 171 -8.96 31.60 4.03
CA LEU A 171 -8.60 31.08 2.72
C LEU A 171 -7.99 32.17 1.84
N ASP A 172 -8.59 33.36 1.84
CA ASP A 172 -8.06 34.51 1.08
C ASP A 172 -6.65 34.88 1.55
N ARG A 173 -6.40 34.92 2.85
CA ARG A 173 -5.07 35.15 3.43
C ARG A 173 -4.08 34.07 3.03
N VAL A 174 -4.48 32.79 3.04
CA VAL A 174 -3.63 31.68 2.61
C VAL A 174 -3.31 31.77 1.11
N VAL A 175 -4.28 32.15 0.27
CA VAL A 175 -4.07 32.38 -1.15
C VAL A 175 -3.14 33.57 -1.40
N ALA A 176 -3.33 34.69 -0.67
CA ALA A 176 -2.45 35.84 -0.75
C ALA A 176 -1.01 35.50 -0.35
N LEU A 177 -0.81 34.71 0.71
CA LEU A 177 0.50 34.17 1.09
C LEU A 177 1.11 33.30 0.00
N LYS A 178 0.33 32.41 -0.61
CA LYS A 178 0.78 31.56 -1.71
C LYS A 178 1.25 32.38 -2.91
N LEU A 179 0.52 33.42 -3.25
CA LEU A 179 0.89 34.37 -4.33
C LEU A 179 2.16 35.15 -3.97
N ALA A 180 2.25 35.70 -2.77
CA ALA A 180 3.41 36.42 -2.29
C ALA A 180 4.67 35.54 -2.29
N LEU A 181 4.58 34.30 -1.79
CA LEU A 181 5.68 33.34 -1.80
C LEU A 181 6.06 32.90 -3.23
N SER A 182 5.09 32.79 -4.14
CA SER A 182 5.37 32.47 -5.53
C SER A 182 6.05 33.58 -6.27
N ALA A 183 5.66 34.83 -6.02
CA ALA A 183 6.33 35.99 -6.57
C ALA A 183 7.78 36.13 -6.07
N GLN A 184 8.01 35.90 -4.77
CA GLN A 184 9.36 35.86 -4.20
C GLN A 184 10.23 34.74 -4.79
N ALA A 185 9.63 33.56 -5.03
CA ALA A 185 10.32 32.45 -5.69
C ALA A 185 10.69 32.80 -7.14
N ALA A 186 9.80 33.48 -7.86
CA ALA A 186 10.06 33.92 -9.20
C ALA A 186 11.19 34.97 -9.24
N ASN A 187 11.18 35.93 -8.29
CA ASN A 187 12.25 36.92 -8.17
C ASN A 187 13.61 36.29 -7.85
N LEU A 188 13.63 35.30 -6.95
CA LEU A 188 14.83 34.53 -6.65
C LEU A 188 15.35 33.77 -7.89
N ALA A 189 14.44 33.09 -8.60
CA ALA A 189 14.79 32.38 -9.83
C ALA A 189 15.29 33.31 -10.94
N ALA A 190 14.71 34.50 -11.08
CA ALA A 190 15.18 35.53 -12.02
C ALA A 190 16.58 36.05 -11.63
N ALA A 191 16.82 36.28 -10.34
CA ALA A 191 18.13 36.66 -9.84
C ALA A 191 19.19 35.57 -10.05
N GLU A 192 18.84 34.32 -9.85
CA GLU A 192 19.69 33.15 -10.14
C GLU A 192 19.96 33.02 -11.65
N ALA A 193 18.97 33.28 -12.50
CA ALA A 193 19.14 33.25 -13.96
C ALA A 193 20.06 34.36 -14.44
N ALA A 194 19.86 35.60 -13.97
CA ALA A 194 20.73 36.71 -14.27
C ALA A 194 22.19 36.45 -13.86
N ARG A 195 22.37 35.85 -12.69
CA ARG A 195 23.69 35.45 -12.20
C ARG A 195 24.33 34.34 -13.04
N ARG A 196 23.55 33.43 -13.63
CA ARG A 196 24.07 32.43 -14.58
C ARG A 196 24.57 33.05 -15.87
N GLU A 197 23.92 34.09 -16.35
CA GLU A 197 24.42 34.87 -17.49
C GLU A 197 25.73 35.54 -17.12
N GLU A 198 25.86 36.07 -15.90
CA GLU A 198 27.09 36.67 -15.40
C GLU A 198 28.23 35.65 -15.24
N LEU A 199 27.94 34.33 -15.04
CA LEU A 199 28.96 33.28 -14.93
C LEU A 199 29.92 33.25 -16.14
N PHE A 200 29.46 33.67 -17.31
CA PHE A 200 30.30 33.74 -18.53
C PHE A 200 30.95 35.11 -18.74
N ALA A 201 30.68 36.09 -17.89
CA ALA A 201 31.25 37.41 -18.00
C ALA A 201 32.69 37.42 -17.46
N ILE A 202 33.51 38.32 -18.01
CA ILE A 202 34.87 38.59 -17.53
C ILE A 202 34.77 39.55 -16.35
N GLU A 203 34.86 39.02 -15.14
CA GLU A 203 34.67 39.79 -13.90
C GLU A 203 35.94 40.48 -13.42
N SER A 204 37.07 39.99 -13.84
CA SER A 204 38.38 40.44 -13.33
C SER A 204 39.37 40.66 -14.48
N ALA A 205 40.35 41.51 -14.25
CA ALA A 205 41.42 41.68 -15.19
C ALA A 205 42.17 40.36 -15.45
N PRO A 206 42.57 40.08 -16.71
CA PRO A 206 43.37 38.91 -17.02
C PRO A 206 44.63 38.80 -16.14
N LEU A 207 45.05 37.55 -15.82
CA LEU A 207 46.18 37.33 -14.90
C LEU A 207 47.50 37.94 -15.38
N TRP A 208 47.71 38.18 -16.69
CA TRP A 208 48.91 38.81 -17.23
C TRP A 208 48.97 40.34 -17.04
N ARG A 209 47.89 41.01 -16.63
CA ARG A 209 47.87 42.43 -16.29
C ARG A 209 48.15 42.66 -14.82
N ILE A 210 49.44 42.43 -14.41
CA ILE A 210 49.91 42.47 -13.00
C ILE A 210 49.67 43.80 -12.32
N THR A 211 49.77 44.91 -13.09
CA THR A 211 49.62 46.27 -12.53
C THR A 211 48.21 46.59 -12.02
N ALA A 212 47.18 45.87 -12.47
CA ALA A 212 45.84 46.06 -11.99
C ALA A 212 45.61 45.51 -10.59
N TRP A 213 46.49 44.59 -10.12
CA TRP A 213 46.33 43.86 -8.86
C TRP A 213 46.94 44.55 -7.66
N THR A 214 47.89 45.48 -7.87
CA THR A 214 48.59 46.21 -6.79
C THR A 214 47.68 47.25 -6.11
N ARG A 215 46.55 47.66 -6.71
CA ARG A 215 45.64 48.71 -6.21
C ARG A 215 44.45 48.19 -5.41
N ALA A 216 44.16 46.91 -5.44
CA ALA A 216 42.92 46.39 -4.90
C ALA A 216 43.15 45.52 -3.65
N ALA A 217 43.56 46.08 -2.55
CA ALA A 217 43.74 45.29 -1.35
C ALA A 217 43.25 45.99 -0.07
N ARG A 218 41.93 46.07 0.10
CA ARG A 218 41.35 46.10 1.45
C ARG A 218 40.47 44.86 1.59
N PHE A 219 41.02 43.81 2.25
CA PHE A 219 40.33 42.58 2.46
C PHE A 219 39.75 42.48 3.87
N PRO A 220 38.54 41.87 4.04
CA PRO A 220 38.09 41.46 5.37
C PRO A 220 39.09 40.44 5.94
N SER A 221 39.43 40.57 7.22
CA SER A 221 40.39 39.68 7.86
C SER A 221 39.87 38.22 7.78
N PRO A 222 40.78 37.24 7.52
CA PRO A 222 40.44 35.80 7.42
C PRO A 222 39.66 35.33 8.60
N ILE A 223 40.03 35.77 9.76
CA ILE A 223 39.44 35.45 11.02
C ILE A 223 37.95 35.83 11.09
N ARG A 224 37.57 36.98 10.42
CA ARG A 224 36.16 37.39 10.39
C ARG A 224 35.30 36.48 9.53
N VAL A 225 35.77 36.06 8.37
CA VAL A 225 35.02 35.16 7.47
C VAL A 225 34.85 33.79 8.13
N LEU A 226 35.92 33.23 8.67
CA LEU A 226 35.88 31.98 9.43
C LEU A 226 34.96 32.10 10.65
N ALA A 227 35.05 33.22 11.39
CA ALA A 227 34.18 33.44 12.54
C ALA A 227 32.69 33.51 12.16
N ILE A 228 32.33 34.10 11.02
CA ILE A 228 30.96 34.15 10.52
C ILE A 228 30.46 32.74 10.16
N GLN A 229 31.26 31.96 9.45
CA GLN A 229 30.90 30.59 9.07
C GLN A 229 30.77 29.68 10.30
N VAL A 230 31.71 29.73 11.21
CA VAL A 230 31.70 28.97 12.46
C VAL A 230 30.50 29.40 13.33
N ARG A 231 30.23 30.70 13.47
CA ARG A 231 29.03 31.19 14.17
C ARG A 231 27.74 30.71 13.52
N GLY A 232 27.67 30.69 12.18
CA GLY A 232 26.51 30.16 11.46
C GLY A 232 26.27 28.68 11.74
N ALA A 233 27.35 27.88 11.77
CA ALA A 233 27.24 26.44 12.12
C ALA A 233 26.81 26.24 13.58
N PHE A 234 27.38 27.03 14.51
CA PHE A 234 26.98 26.99 15.94
C PHE A 234 25.55 27.48 16.16
N ALA A 235 25.13 28.55 15.50
CA ALA A 235 23.76 29.05 15.58
C ALA A 235 22.76 28.00 15.10
N TYR A 236 23.07 27.29 14.01
CA TYR A 236 22.27 26.17 13.53
C TYR A 236 22.25 25.03 14.56
N GLY A 237 23.41 24.70 15.17
CA GLY A 237 23.49 23.69 16.23
C GLY A 237 22.64 24.05 17.44
N ALA A 238 22.60 25.31 17.83
CA ALA A 238 21.78 25.80 18.94
C ALA A 238 20.29 25.84 18.62
N SER A 239 19.91 26.06 17.36
CA SER A 239 18.49 26.11 16.92
C SER A 239 17.86 24.71 16.78
N GLU A 240 18.66 23.66 16.54
CA GLU A 240 18.17 22.31 16.27
C GLU A 240 18.95 21.25 17.10
N PRO A 241 18.99 21.36 18.44
CA PRO A 241 19.85 20.52 19.27
C PRO A 241 19.45 19.04 19.21
N MET A 242 18.15 18.72 19.11
CA MET A 242 17.66 17.35 19.04
C MET A 242 18.16 16.60 17.79
N ARG A 243 18.30 17.28 16.66
CA ARG A 243 18.83 16.67 15.44
C ARG A 243 20.30 16.28 15.59
N TRP A 244 21.08 17.10 16.31
CA TRP A 244 22.47 16.77 16.63
C TRP A 244 22.56 15.56 17.57
N VAL A 245 21.71 15.51 18.59
CA VAL A 245 21.64 14.34 19.48
C VAL A 245 21.32 13.07 18.69
N VAL A 246 20.34 13.13 17.82
CA VAL A 246 19.97 11.98 16.94
C VAL A 246 21.13 11.60 16.04
N HIS A 247 21.82 12.58 15.43
CA HIS A 247 22.96 12.31 14.53
C HIS A 247 24.14 11.67 15.27
N LEU A 248 24.52 12.21 16.42
CA LEU A 248 25.60 11.68 17.24
C LEU A 248 25.25 10.31 17.82
N ALA A 249 24.01 10.13 18.28
CA ALA A 249 23.52 8.83 18.74
C ALA A 249 23.53 7.78 17.62
N LEU A 250 23.13 8.16 16.42
CA LEU A 250 23.21 7.29 15.24
C LEU A 250 24.67 6.90 14.94
N ALA A 251 25.58 7.87 14.92
CA ALA A 251 27.02 7.62 14.69
C ALA A 251 27.59 6.68 15.75
N ALA A 252 27.34 6.98 17.03
CA ALA A 252 27.81 6.16 18.14
C ALA A 252 27.19 4.74 18.10
N GLY A 253 25.90 4.63 17.82
CA GLY A 253 25.20 3.35 17.67
C GLY A 253 25.76 2.50 16.53
N LEU A 254 25.97 3.09 15.35
CA LEU A 254 26.57 2.41 14.20
C LEU A 254 28.00 1.94 14.47
N ILE A 255 28.80 2.75 15.13
CA ILE A 255 30.18 2.37 15.57
C ILE A 255 30.09 1.22 16.56
N ALA A 256 29.24 1.32 17.59
CA ALA A 256 29.06 0.28 18.59
C ALA A 256 28.61 -1.05 17.99
N ILE A 257 27.60 -0.99 17.08
CA ILE A 257 27.13 -2.17 16.34
C ILE A 257 28.27 -2.77 15.50
N GLY A 258 29.00 -1.94 14.75
CA GLY A 258 30.14 -2.39 13.96
C GLY A 258 31.22 -3.09 14.79
N LEU A 259 31.58 -2.53 15.94
CA LEU A 259 32.51 -3.12 16.87
C LEU A 259 31.98 -4.42 17.50
N ALA A 260 30.70 -4.44 17.89
CA ALA A 260 30.07 -5.62 18.47
C ALA A 260 29.98 -6.78 17.48
N VAL A 261 29.54 -6.49 16.23
CA VAL A 261 29.43 -7.48 15.15
C VAL A 261 30.82 -8.05 14.82
N THR A 262 31.82 -7.18 14.60
CA THR A 262 33.19 -7.62 14.30
C THR A 262 33.82 -8.38 15.45
N GLY A 263 33.58 -7.98 16.70
CA GLY A 263 34.02 -8.69 17.91
C GLY A 263 33.38 -10.07 18.03
N ARG A 264 32.11 -10.22 17.79
CA ARG A 264 31.39 -11.50 17.80
C ARG A 264 31.87 -12.44 16.69
N LEU A 265 32.01 -11.93 15.47
CA LEU A 265 32.46 -12.72 14.32
C LEU A 265 33.93 -13.23 14.54
N ARG A 266 34.83 -12.39 15.11
CA ARG A 266 36.17 -12.81 15.46
C ARG A 266 36.20 -13.94 16.50
N ARG A 267 35.28 -13.93 17.46
CA ARG A 267 35.18 -14.98 18.50
C ARG A 267 34.56 -16.27 17.98
N ALA A 268 33.53 -16.14 17.10
CA ALA A 268 32.79 -17.30 16.62
C ALA A 268 33.55 -18.10 15.56
N SER A 269 34.39 -17.45 14.74
CA SER A 269 35.11 -18.13 13.66
C SER A 269 36.39 -17.38 13.26
N PRO A 270 37.49 -17.59 13.97
CA PRO A 270 38.77 -16.90 13.71
C PRO A 270 39.39 -17.25 12.34
N ALA A 271 38.96 -18.34 11.69
CA ALA A 271 39.55 -18.87 10.47
C ALA A 271 38.71 -18.77 9.21
N VAL A 272 37.46 -18.22 9.26
CA VAL A 272 36.64 -18.09 8.04
C VAL A 272 37.09 -16.85 7.27
N PRO A 273 37.66 -17.02 6.06
CA PRO A 273 37.99 -15.90 5.20
C PRO A 273 36.73 -15.15 4.83
N SER A 274 36.83 -13.81 4.81
CA SER A 274 35.72 -12.96 4.32
C SER A 274 35.39 -13.32 2.86
N ARG A 275 34.11 -13.49 2.57
CA ARG A 275 33.61 -13.90 1.24
C ARG A 275 33.78 -12.81 0.18
N SER A 276 33.97 -11.56 0.59
CA SER A 276 34.17 -10.43 -0.32
C SER A 276 35.14 -9.40 0.25
N VAL A 277 35.70 -8.57 -0.66
CA VAL A 277 36.61 -7.46 -0.28
C VAL A 277 35.86 -6.41 0.54
N GLU A 278 34.59 -6.18 0.22
CA GLU A 278 33.72 -5.24 0.92
C GLU A 278 33.50 -5.67 2.38
N GLU A 279 33.25 -6.96 2.60
CA GLU A 279 33.10 -7.53 3.93
C GLU A 279 34.40 -7.45 4.73
N ALA A 280 35.52 -7.80 4.13
CA ALA A 280 36.85 -7.69 4.74
C ALA A 280 37.13 -6.24 5.16
N THR A 281 36.76 -5.28 4.32
CA THR A 281 36.98 -3.86 4.58
C THR A 281 36.08 -3.36 5.70
N ALA A 282 34.80 -3.72 5.72
CA ALA A 282 33.87 -3.35 6.78
C ALA A 282 34.31 -3.95 8.15
N ARG A 283 34.79 -5.19 8.18
CA ARG A 283 35.33 -5.85 9.38
C ARG A 283 36.62 -5.22 9.85
N LYS A 284 37.49 -4.73 8.96
CA LYS A 284 38.79 -4.12 9.28
C LYS A 284 38.64 -2.69 9.84
N TYR A 285 37.67 -1.93 9.34
CA TYR A 285 37.47 -0.51 9.65
C TYR A 285 36.04 -0.23 10.18
N PRO A 286 35.64 -0.83 11.33
CA PRO A 286 34.26 -0.68 11.84
C PRO A 286 33.93 0.75 12.28
N VAL A 287 34.92 1.49 12.83
CA VAL A 287 34.75 2.89 13.25
C VAL A 287 34.56 3.78 12.02
N ASP A 288 35.47 3.66 11.06
CA ASP A 288 35.42 4.44 9.81
C ASP A 288 34.10 4.16 9.05
N SER A 289 33.62 2.91 9.09
CA SER A 289 32.35 2.48 8.50
C SER A 289 31.15 3.15 9.17
N GLY A 290 31.12 3.18 10.50
CA GLY A 290 30.05 3.84 11.26
C GLY A 290 30.01 5.34 11.02
N ILE A 291 31.16 6.01 10.99
CA ILE A 291 31.28 7.44 10.68
C ILE A 291 30.75 7.73 9.27
N LEU A 292 31.15 6.92 8.28
CA LEU A 292 30.77 7.12 6.90
C LEU A 292 29.26 6.98 6.70
N ILE A 293 28.64 5.96 7.30
CA ILE A 293 27.19 5.76 7.23
C ILE A 293 26.47 6.93 7.90
N ALA A 294 26.94 7.40 9.05
CA ALA A 294 26.33 8.54 9.75
C ALA A 294 26.42 9.83 8.91
N ILE A 295 27.53 10.07 8.22
CA ILE A 295 27.71 11.22 7.33
C ILE A 295 26.74 11.13 6.12
N PHE A 296 26.56 9.94 5.55
CA PHE A 296 25.58 9.76 4.48
C PHE A 296 24.13 9.92 4.94
N ALA A 297 23.84 9.73 6.24
CA ALA A 297 22.54 10.02 6.83
C ALA A 297 22.31 11.53 7.09
N THR A 298 23.35 12.37 7.00
CA THR A 298 23.25 13.82 7.24
C THR A 298 22.12 14.51 6.44
N PRO A 299 21.90 14.27 5.13
CA PRO A 299 20.81 14.89 4.38
C PRO A 299 19.42 14.54 4.91
N LEU A 300 19.26 13.36 5.51
CA LEU A 300 17.99 12.91 6.09
C LEU A 300 17.73 13.56 7.44
N ILE A 301 18.78 13.69 8.27
CA ILE A 301 18.66 14.26 9.63
C ILE A 301 18.66 15.78 9.58
N HIS A 302 19.50 16.36 8.71
CA HIS A 302 19.67 17.80 8.52
C HIS A 302 19.30 18.24 7.10
N PRO A 303 18.01 18.20 6.71
CA PRO A 303 17.58 18.54 5.35
C PRO A 303 17.89 19.99 4.98
N PHE A 304 17.96 20.89 5.99
CA PHE A 304 18.19 22.32 5.84
C PHE A 304 19.50 22.75 6.52
N ARG A 305 20.58 22.08 6.17
CA ARG A 305 21.90 22.35 6.73
C ARG A 305 22.55 23.58 6.10
N PRO A 306 23.23 24.46 6.92
CA PRO A 306 24.06 25.52 6.36
C PRO A 306 25.28 24.94 5.63
N PRO A 307 25.81 25.64 4.60
CA PRO A 307 27.00 25.21 3.87
C PRO A 307 28.21 24.97 4.76
N ALA A 308 28.39 25.81 5.78
CA ALA A 308 29.46 25.64 6.77
C ALA A 308 29.43 24.27 7.47
N LEU A 309 28.23 23.67 7.69
CA LEU A 309 28.08 22.35 8.25
C LEU A 309 28.57 21.26 7.28
N VAL A 310 28.34 21.42 5.99
CA VAL A 310 28.84 20.50 4.96
C VAL A 310 30.36 20.45 4.98
N LEU A 311 31.01 21.62 5.02
CA LEU A 311 32.47 21.72 5.12
C LEU A 311 33.01 21.11 6.43
N LEU A 312 32.34 21.38 7.57
CA LEU A 312 32.70 20.81 8.87
C LEU A 312 32.61 19.28 8.88
N LEU A 313 31.65 18.70 8.20
CA LEU A 313 31.49 17.23 8.10
C LEU A 313 32.37 16.59 7.02
N MET A 314 32.78 17.36 6.01
CA MET A 314 33.66 16.88 4.94
C MET A 314 35.06 16.51 5.45
N VAL A 315 35.59 17.27 6.40
CA VAL A 315 36.91 17.03 6.98
C VAL A 315 36.99 15.68 7.73
N PRO A 316 36.08 15.37 8.69
CA PRO A 316 36.08 14.04 9.32
C PRO A 316 35.68 12.92 8.35
N ALA A 317 34.94 13.19 7.27
CA ALA A 317 34.62 12.21 6.23
C ALA A 317 35.84 11.78 5.41
N LEU A 318 36.83 12.66 5.29
CA LEU A 318 37.97 12.43 4.41
C LEU A 318 38.80 11.23 4.87
N VAL A 319 39.01 11.06 6.18
CA VAL A 319 39.81 9.95 6.74
C VAL A 319 39.16 8.59 6.46
N PRO A 320 37.87 8.36 6.81
CA PRO A 320 37.17 7.13 6.44
C PRO A 320 37.17 6.85 4.94
N VAL A 321 36.87 7.86 4.12
CA VAL A 321 36.83 7.72 2.65
C VAL A 321 38.21 7.28 2.13
N LEU A 322 39.29 7.93 2.56
CA LEU A 322 40.67 7.58 2.15
C LEU A 322 41.07 6.18 2.58
N ARG A 323 40.76 5.78 3.80
CA ARG A 323 41.12 4.44 4.34
C ARG A 323 40.33 3.34 3.61
N ILE A 324 39.03 3.52 3.48
CA ILE A 324 38.12 2.53 2.88
C ILE A 324 38.35 2.41 1.37
N THR A 325 38.41 3.52 0.63
CA THR A 325 38.70 3.50 -0.82
C THR A 325 40.11 2.95 -1.12
N SER A 326 41.10 3.25 -0.29
CA SER A 326 42.45 2.66 -0.41
C SER A 326 42.46 1.15 -0.15
N ALA A 327 41.59 0.65 0.70
CA ALA A 327 41.44 -0.78 0.95
C ALA A 327 40.70 -1.50 -0.18
N LEU A 328 39.64 -0.88 -0.71
CA LEU A 328 38.85 -1.40 -1.82
C LEU A 328 39.63 -1.44 -3.14
N ALA A 329 40.37 -0.36 -3.41
CA ALA A 329 41.13 -0.19 -4.63
C ALA A 329 42.58 0.21 -4.33
N PRO A 330 43.45 -0.72 -3.86
CA PRO A 330 44.82 -0.39 -3.49
C PRO A 330 45.64 0.24 -4.62
N LYS A 331 45.31 -0.14 -5.84
CA LYS A 331 45.92 0.38 -7.09
C LYS A 331 45.62 1.85 -7.33
N LEU A 332 44.47 2.37 -6.83
CA LEU A 332 44.06 3.78 -6.96
C LEU A 332 44.43 4.64 -5.74
N ARG A 333 45.04 4.08 -4.72
CA ARG A 333 45.35 4.75 -3.45
C ARG A 333 46.04 6.10 -3.65
N ARG A 334 47.09 6.17 -4.49
CA ARG A 334 47.81 7.43 -4.77
C ARG A 334 46.93 8.49 -5.42
N SER A 335 46.05 8.07 -6.35
CA SER A 335 45.12 8.99 -7.03
C SER A 335 44.07 9.55 -6.08
N VAL A 336 43.54 8.73 -5.18
CA VAL A 336 42.57 9.15 -4.15
C VAL A 336 43.22 10.08 -3.12
N GLN A 337 44.47 9.79 -2.69
CA GLN A 337 45.24 10.66 -1.79
C GLN A 337 45.54 12.02 -2.43
N TRP A 338 45.89 12.01 -3.72
CA TRP A 338 46.15 13.23 -4.47
C TRP A 338 44.89 14.09 -4.66
N LEU A 339 43.78 13.47 -4.99
CA LEU A 339 42.46 14.14 -5.05
C LEU A 339 42.09 14.77 -3.69
N ALA A 340 42.33 14.06 -2.60
CA ALA A 340 42.13 14.56 -1.25
C ALA A 340 43.02 15.77 -0.93
N ALA A 341 44.30 15.72 -1.33
CA ALA A 341 45.21 16.83 -1.15
C ALA A 341 44.75 18.09 -1.93
N LEU A 342 44.28 17.92 -3.16
CA LEU A 342 43.71 19.04 -3.98
C LEU A 342 42.46 19.60 -3.32
N LEU A 343 41.57 18.75 -2.83
CA LEU A 343 40.36 19.16 -2.13
C LEU A 343 40.63 19.94 -0.86
N ILE A 344 41.67 19.51 -0.08
CA ILE A 344 42.13 20.24 1.12
C ILE A 344 42.70 21.58 0.70
N ALA A 345 43.56 21.64 -0.33
CA ALA A 345 44.15 22.88 -0.83
C ALA A 345 43.11 23.89 -1.26
N ASP A 346 42.11 23.45 -2.01
CA ASP A 346 40.99 24.28 -2.47
C ASP A 346 40.15 24.81 -1.30
N ASN A 347 39.77 23.95 -0.34
CA ASN A 347 39.04 24.36 0.85
C ASN A 347 39.86 25.31 1.75
N LEU A 348 41.18 25.08 1.89
CA LEU A 348 42.01 26.00 2.65
C LEU A 348 42.04 27.41 2.08
N VAL A 349 41.97 27.54 0.75
CA VAL A 349 41.86 28.83 0.08
C VAL A 349 40.50 29.51 0.38
N ALA A 350 39.43 28.74 0.44
CA ALA A 350 38.12 29.25 0.81
C ALA A 350 38.08 29.75 2.26
N PHE A 351 38.89 29.18 3.17
CA PHE A 351 39.00 29.60 4.56
C PHE A 351 40.05 30.70 4.81
N ALA A 352 41.08 30.74 4.01
CA ALA A 352 42.07 31.77 4.13
C ALA A 352 41.79 32.88 3.11
N PRO A 353 41.42 34.10 3.51
CA PRO A 353 41.27 35.20 2.56
C PRO A 353 42.64 35.68 2.11
N LEU A 354 43.19 34.86 1.25
CA LEU A 354 44.27 35.29 0.38
C LEU A 354 43.74 36.41 -0.50
N GLY A 355 44.52 37.47 -0.71
CA GLY A 355 44.10 38.51 -1.64
C GLY A 355 43.68 37.95 -2.98
N ALA A 356 42.79 38.63 -3.70
CA ALA A 356 42.16 38.14 -4.92
C ALA A 356 43.18 37.52 -5.91
N LEU A 357 44.40 38.07 -6.00
CA LEU A 357 45.46 37.50 -6.82
C LEU A 357 45.91 36.12 -6.33
N TYR A 358 46.18 35.96 -5.04
CA TYR A 358 46.62 34.69 -4.45
C TYR A 358 45.54 33.62 -4.55
N ALA A 359 44.27 33.96 -4.31
CA ALA A 359 43.14 33.05 -4.49
C ALA A 359 43.05 32.56 -5.94
N ARG A 360 43.20 33.44 -6.92
CA ARG A 360 43.21 33.09 -8.34
C ARG A 360 44.43 32.27 -8.76
N LEU A 361 45.59 32.58 -8.24
CA LEU A 361 46.82 31.79 -8.49
C LEU A 361 46.66 30.39 -7.93
N THR A 362 46.12 30.24 -6.72
CA THR A 362 45.87 28.92 -6.10
C THR A 362 44.82 28.13 -6.89
N LEU A 363 43.75 28.78 -7.32
CA LEU A 363 42.73 28.18 -8.18
C LEU A 363 43.35 27.69 -9.50
N LEU A 364 44.25 28.50 -10.11
CA LEU A 364 44.94 28.09 -11.33
C LEU A 364 45.87 26.90 -11.10
N VAL A 365 46.61 26.90 -9.98
CA VAL A 365 47.50 25.78 -9.60
C VAL A 365 46.70 24.52 -9.35
N VAL A 366 45.59 24.58 -8.58
CA VAL A 366 44.72 23.43 -8.28
C VAL A 366 44.13 22.89 -9.59
N ALA A 367 43.54 23.74 -10.44
CA ALA A 367 42.95 23.32 -11.71
C ALA A 367 43.98 22.69 -12.66
N SER A 368 45.14 23.34 -12.81
CA SER A 368 46.20 22.86 -13.70
C SER A 368 46.78 21.52 -13.17
N ALA A 369 47.08 21.45 -11.89
CA ALA A 369 47.58 20.25 -11.23
C ALA A 369 46.57 19.11 -11.36
N ALA A 370 45.26 19.35 -11.15
CA ALA A 370 44.21 18.40 -11.32
C ALA A 370 44.11 17.86 -12.74
N SER A 371 44.08 18.77 -13.74
CA SER A 371 44.03 18.39 -15.14
C SER A 371 45.26 17.59 -15.58
N ILE A 372 46.46 18.08 -15.29
CA ILE A 372 47.72 17.40 -15.65
C ILE A 372 47.83 16.03 -14.99
N GLY A 373 47.46 15.93 -13.70
CA GLY A 373 47.53 14.68 -12.96
C GLY A 373 46.55 13.61 -13.49
N LEU A 374 45.34 14.03 -13.88
CA LEU A 374 44.36 13.15 -14.53
C LEU A 374 44.81 12.69 -15.90
N VAL A 375 45.31 13.62 -16.75
CA VAL A 375 45.85 13.30 -18.07
C VAL A 375 47.05 12.37 -17.97
N ALA A 376 47.96 12.63 -17.03
CA ALA A 376 49.09 11.75 -16.79
C ALA A 376 48.67 10.35 -16.34
N GLY A 377 47.65 10.26 -15.50
CA GLY A 377 47.02 8.99 -15.07
C GLY A 377 46.42 8.22 -16.23
N LEU A 378 45.69 8.91 -17.11
CA LEU A 378 45.06 8.35 -18.33
C LEU A 378 46.09 7.88 -19.34
N ARG A 379 47.09 8.72 -19.68
CA ARG A 379 48.14 8.42 -20.68
C ARG A 379 49.05 7.27 -20.29
N ARG A 380 49.38 7.14 -19.01
CA ARG A 380 50.29 6.07 -18.51
C ARG A 380 49.59 4.69 -18.51
N GLY A 381 48.36 4.55 -18.97
CA GLY A 381 47.59 3.32 -18.96
C GLY A 381 47.38 2.74 -17.54
N ASN A 382 47.75 3.52 -16.50
CA ASN A 382 47.74 3.10 -15.12
C ASN A 382 46.35 2.74 -14.60
N TRP A 383 45.30 3.22 -15.25
CA TRP A 383 43.93 3.02 -14.81
C TRP A 383 43.25 1.88 -15.55
N SER A 384 43.46 1.76 -16.89
CA SER A 384 42.87 0.67 -17.67
C SER A 384 43.54 -0.68 -17.44
N SER A 385 44.85 -0.71 -17.21
CA SER A 385 45.60 -1.92 -16.92
C SER A 385 45.52 -2.37 -15.44
N ARG A 386 45.10 -1.46 -14.55
CA ARG A 386 44.95 -1.71 -13.10
C ARG A 386 43.59 -2.09 -12.65
N LEU A 387 42.57 -1.81 -13.43
CA LEU A 387 41.18 -2.17 -13.15
C LEU A 387 40.82 -3.37 -14.00
N ASP A 388 40.00 -4.28 -13.49
CA ASP A 388 39.45 -5.37 -14.27
C ASP A 388 38.66 -4.82 -15.48
N PRO A 389 38.73 -5.49 -16.67
CA PRO A 389 38.01 -5.05 -17.87
C PRO A 389 36.49 -5.20 -17.67
N SER A 390 35.93 -4.27 -16.97
CA SER A 390 34.49 -4.21 -16.69
C SER A 390 33.92 -2.91 -17.27
N ARG A 391 32.61 -2.85 -17.44
CA ARG A 391 31.88 -1.62 -17.81
C ARG A 391 32.18 -0.45 -16.87
N TRP A 392 32.54 -0.74 -15.62
CA TRP A 392 32.93 0.24 -14.61
C TRP A 392 34.26 0.91 -14.89
N THR A 393 35.22 0.18 -15.44
CA THR A 393 36.51 0.74 -15.85
C THR A 393 36.34 1.80 -16.91
N ILE A 394 35.47 1.55 -17.90
CA ILE A 394 35.16 2.51 -18.96
C ILE A 394 34.53 3.77 -18.34
N ALA A 395 33.57 3.62 -17.42
CA ALA A 395 32.93 4.74 -16.75
C ALA A 395 33.90 5.59 -15.95
N VAL A 396 34.82 4.99 -15.20
CA VAL A 396 35.85 5.69 -14.42
C VAL A 396 36.82 6.45 -15.33
N VAL A 397 37.26 5.82 -16.42
CA VAL A 397 38.16 6.45 -17.39
C VAL A 397 37.48 7.62 -18.09
N ALA A 398 36.24 7.44 -18.53
CA ALA A 398 35.45 8.50 -19.16
C ALA A 398 35.19 9.67 -18.20
N SER A 399 34.84 9.40 -16.94
CA SER A 399 34.64 10.42 -15.91
C SER A 399 35.92 11.21 -15.63
N ALA A 400 37.07 10.53 -15.58
CA ALA A 400 38.36 11.17 -15.39
C ALA A 400 38.77 12.05 -16.61
N ALA A 401 38.43 11.60 -17.80
CA ALA A 401 38.66 12.42 -19.02
C ALA A 401 37.80 13.69 -19.02
N VAL A 402 36.50 13.53 -18.70
CA VAL A 402 35.58 14.70 -18.58
C VAL A 402 36.06 15.65 -17.48
N ALA A 403 36.41 15.14 -16.31
CA ALA A 403 36.94 15.96 -15.21
C ALA A 403 38.21 16.70 -15.61
N SER A 404 39.13 16.04 -16.33
CA SER A 404 40.34 16.69 -16.84
C SER A 404 40.06 17.85 -17.78
N ILE A 405 39.07 17.69 -18.66
CA ILE A 405 38.61 18.76 -19.59
C ILE A 405 38.00 19.91 -18.78
N LEU A 406 37.15 19.65 -17.80
CA LEU A 406 36.54 20.68 -16.96
C LEU A 406 37.61 21.50 -16.18
N PHE A 407 38.62 20.83 -15.63
CA PHE A 407 39.73 21.50 -14.96
C PHE A 407 40.57 22.35 -15.95
N ALA A 408 40.78 21.89 -17.17
CA ALA A 408 41.49 22.65 -18.20
C ALA A 408 40.68 23.90 -18.57
N ILE A 409 39.36 23.76 -18.76
CA ILE A 409 38.46 24.91 -19.03
C ILE A 409 38.50 25.89 -17.86
N SER A 410 38.45 25.37 -16.62
CA SER A 410 38.56 26.20 -15.41
C SER A 410 39.88 27.01 -15.37
N ALA A 411 41.01 26.37 -15.65
CA ALA A 411 42.31 27.04 -15.68
C ALA A 411 42.36 28.16 -16.74
N VAL A 412 41.84 27.89 -17.93
CA VAL A 412 41.72 28.87 -19.01
C VAL A 412 40.77 30.02 -18.61
N ALA A 413 39.58 29.70 -18.10
CA ALA A 413 38.62 30.72 -17.66
C ALA A 413 39.21 31.66 -16.60
N ASN A 414 39.91 31.12 -15.60
CA ASN A 414 40.58 31.88 -14.56
C ASN A 414 41.71 32.77 -15.15
N PHE A 415 42.47 32.26 -16.11
CA PHE A 415 43.55 33.00 -16.75
C PHE A 415 43.00 34.22 -17.47
N PHE A 416 41.86 34.12 -18.15
CA PHE A 416 41.21 35.23 -18.86
C PHE A 416 40.40 36.17 -17.93
N GLY A 417 40.17 35.79 -16.69
CA GLY A 417 39.50 36.65 -15.70
C GLY A 417 38.07 36.27 -15.39
N ASN A 418 37.57 35.16 -15.93
CA ASN A 418 36.29 34.61 -15.53
C ASN A 418 36.50 33.69 -14.31
N VAL A 419 36.47 34.33 -13.12
CA VAL A 419 36.76 33.63 -11.83
C VAL A 419 35.61 32.82 -11.34
N SER A 420 34.38 33.28 -11.52
CA SER A 420 33.17 32.58 -11.08
C SER A 420 32.99 31.23 -11.79
N LEU A 421 33.15 31.19 -13.10
CA LEU A 421 33.13 29.96 -13.87
C LEU A 421 34.26 29.00 -13.47
N ALA A 422 35.47 29.57 -13.32
CA ALA A 422 36.61 28.76 -12.92
C ALA A 422 36.42 28.08 -11.57
N LYS A 423 35.94 28.83 -10.58
CA LYS A 423 35.63 28.30 -9.26
C LYS A 423 34.48 27.26 -9.28
N LEU A 424 33.40 27.56 -10.01
CA LEU A 424 32.28 26.61 -10.17
C LEU A 424 32.79 25.27 -10.72
N LEU A 425 33.65 25.32 -11.75
CA LEU A 425 34.16 24.07 -12.34
C LEU A 425 35.14 23.32 -11.45
N VAL A 426 35.99 23.98 -10.67
CA VAL A 426 36.92 23.34 -9.74
C VAL A 426 36.13 22.74 -8.56
N ASP A 427 35.38 23.56 -7.84
CA ASP A 427 34.61 23.11 -6.65
C ASP A 427 33.61 22.02 -7.03
N GLY A 428 32.88 22.19 -8.13
CA GLY A 428 31.91 21.23 -8.64
C GLY A 428 32.54 19.88 -9.02
N THR A 429 33.68 19.93 -9.74
CA THR A 429 34.35 18.71 -10.20
C THR A 429 35.05 17.98 -9.05
N LEU A 430 35.82 18.70 -8.18
CA LEU A 430 36.45 18.11 -7.01
C LEU A 430 35.42 17.53 -6.04
N GLY A 431 34.37 18.30 -5.75
CA GLY A 431 33.29 17.86 -4.90
C GLY A 431 32.57 16.61 -5.46
N SER A 432 32.29 16.61 -6.77
CA SER A 432 31.68 15.46 -7.45
C SER A 432 32.57 14.20 -7.35
N MET A 433 33.86 14.31 -7.61
CA MET A 433 34.80 13.20 -7.49
C MET A 433 34.93 12.67 -6.04
N PHE A 434 34.90 13.59 -5.07
CA PHE A 434 34.91 13.22 -3.65
C PHE A 434 33.64 12.46 -3.28
N VAL A 435 32.46 12.98 -3.64
CA VAL A 435 31.18 12.33 -3.34
C VAL A 435 31.06 10.99 -4.07
N ALA A 436 31.56 10.85 -5.30
CA ALA A 436 31.62 9.56 -6.00
C ALA A 436 32.47 8.54 -5.22
N SER A 437 33.64 8.98 -4.73
CA SER A 437 34.53 8.13 -3.93
C SER A 437 33.91 7.74 -2.59
N ALA A 438 33.25 8.69 -1.94
CA ALA A 438 32.54 8.49 -0.68
C ALA A 438 31.32 7.57 -0.87
N ALA A 439 30.57 7.72 -1.96
CA ALA A 439 29.43 6.87 -2.30
C ALA A 439 29.87 5.43 -2.59
N ALA A 440 30.96 5.24 -3.30
CA ALA A 440 31.55 3.92 -3.53
C ALA A 440 32.00 3.25 -2.21
N ALA A 441 32.67 4.02 -1.34
CA ALA A 441 33.03 3.55 0.00
C ALA A 441 31.80 3.21 0.85
N PHE A 442 30.75 4.03 0.79
CA PHE A 442 29.48 3.79 1.49
C PHE A 442 28.80 2.50 1.03
N VAL A 443 28.68 2.30 -0.30
CA VAL A 443 28.09 1.06 -0.85
C VAL A 443 28.84 -0.16 -0.37
N ALA A 444 30.16 -0.14 -0.45
CA ALA A 444 30.99 -1.27 0.00
C ALA A 444 30.82 -1.57 1.49
N VAL A 445 30.81 -0.51 2.32
CA VAL A 445 30.61 -0.64 3.76
C VAL A 445 29.22 -1.14 4.09
N ALA A 446 28.18 -0.57 3.46
CA ALA A 446 26.79 -0.97 3.69
C ALA A 446 26.55 -2.42 3.27
N SER A 447 27.02 -2.82 2.09
CA SER A 447 26.95 -4.20 1.62
C SER A 447 27.71 -5.15 2.54
N GLY A 448 28.93 -4.79 2.95
CA GLY A 448 29.73 -5.59 3.88
C GLY A 448 29.09 -5.71 5.28
N ALA A 449 28.51 -4.63 5.80
CA ALA A 449 27.79 -4.64 7.08
C ALA A 449 26.52 -5.50 7.03
N ILE A 450 25.74 -5.43 5.95
CA ILE A 450 24.53 -6.24 5.78
C ILE A 450 24.92 -7.74 5.68
N ARG A 451 25.96 -8.09 4.94
CA ARG A 451 26.48 -9.47 4.88
C ARG A 451 26.89 -9.97 6.26
N ALA A 452 27.65 -9.16 7.00
CA ALA A 452 28.05 -9.49 8.37
C ALA A 452 26.84 -9.67 9.32
N LEU A 453 25.77 -8.90 9.16
CA LEU A 453 24.53 -9.07 9.92
C LEU A 453 23.81 -10.39 9.57
N PHE A 454 23.83 -10.81 8.30
CA PHE A 454 23.23 -12.08 7.86
C PHE A 454 24.00 -13.31 8.37
N GLU A 455 25.27 -13.17 8.73
CA GLU A 455 26.04 -14.25 9.34
C GLU A 455 25.75 -14.46 10.83
N LEU A 456 25.06 -13.53 11.49
CA LEU A 456 24.72 -13.65 12.91
C LEU A 456 23.71 -14.78 13.16
N PRO A 457 23.82 -15.54 14.29
CA PRO A 457 22.95 -16.68 14.57
C PRO A 457 21.45 -16.34 14.62
N TRP A 458 21.10 -15.13 15.05
CA TRP A 458 19.71 -14.70 15.15
C TRP A 458 19.09 -14.44 13.78
N SER A 459 19.84 -13.91 12.81
CA SER A 459 19.36 -13.64 11.46
C SER A 459 19.09 -14.93 10.69
N ARG A 460 19.90 -15.96 10.92
CA ARG A 460 19.74 -17.30 10.33
C ARG A 460 18.53 -18.07 10.86
N ARG A 461 17.85 -17.59 11.91
CA ARG A 461 16.56 -18.12 12.37
C ARG A 461 15.45 -17.82 11.36
N PHE A 462 15.59 -16.75 10.59
CA PHE A 462 14.63 -16.43 9.52
C PHE A 462 14.94 -17.27 8.29
N ARG A 463 14.00 -18.09 7.85
CA ARG A 463 14.11 -18.92 6.63
C ARG A 463 14.52 -18.09 5.42
N LEU A 464 13.95 -16.88 5.28
CA LEU A 464 14.24 -15.94 4.21
C LEU A 464 15.74 -15.61 4.08
N VAL A 465 16.42 -15.37 5.21
CA VAL A 465 17.85 -15.05 5.24
C VAL A 465 18.67 -16.30 4.96
N ARG A 466 18.28 -17.44 5.54
CA ARG A 466 19.04 -18.69 5.42
C ARG A 466 19.02 -19.26 4.00
N ASP A 467 17.84 -19.23 3.33
CA ASP A 467 17.63 -19.94 2.08
C ASP A 467 17.80 -19.01 0.85
N TYR A 468 17.73 -17.68 1.05
CA TYR A 468 17.78 -16.65 -0.02
C TYR A 468 18.85 -15.57 0.19
N GLU A 469 19.90 -15.83 0.97
CA GLU A 469 20.97 -14.87 1.28
C GLU A 469 21.57 -14.25 0.01
N GLU A 470 22.03 -15.06 -0.93
CA GLU A 470 22.70 -14.61 -2.16
C GLU A 470 21.78 -13.77 -3.11
N PRO A 471 20.58 -14.21 -3.45
CA PRO A 471 19.65 -13.41 -4.25
C PRO A 471 19.24 -12.10 -3.59
N LEU A 472 19.05 -12.11 -2.26
CA LEU A 472 18.68 -10.93 -1.49
C LEU A 472 19.80 -9.90 -1.49
N MET A 473 21.03 -10.35 -1.21
CA MET A 473 22.21 -9.50 -1.24
C MET A 473 22.45 -8.89 -2.62
N ARG A 474 22.29 -9.65 -3.70
CA ARG A 474 22.43 -9.12 -5.06
C ARG A 474 21.43 -7.99 -5.35
N ARG A 475 20.19 -8.13 -4.91
CA ARG A 475 19.18 -7.08 -5.08
C ARG A 475 19.48 -5.85 -4.22
N LEU A 476 19.88 -6.05 -2.97
CA LEU A 476 20.28 -4.96 -2.07
C LEU A 476 21.50 -4.21 -2.62
N ASP A 477 22.51 -4.91 -3.14
CA ASP A 477 23.68 -4.28 -3.76
C ASP A 477 23.29 -3.43 -4.97
N ILE A 478 22.36 -3.90 -5.81
CA ILE A 478 21.87 -3.12 -6.95
C ILE A 478 21.14 -1.87 -6.46
N LEU A 479 20.26 -1.98 -5.47
CA LEU A 479 19.53 -0.84 -4.90
C LEU A 479 20.47 0.18 -4.26
N LEU A 480 21.46 -0.28 -3.49
CA LEU A 480 22.46 0.59 -2.86
C LEU A 480 23.29 1.33 -3.92
N ARG A 481 23.71 0.65 -4.98
CA ARG A 481 24.45 1.28 -6.09
C ARG A 481 23.59 2.28 -6.85
N LEU A 482 22.34 1.97 -7.14
CA LEU A 482 21.42 2.91 -7.81
C LEU A 482 21.17 4.14 -6.93
N ALA A 483 20.93 3.95 -5.64
CA ALA A 483 20.77 5.06 -4.70
C ALA A 483 22.04 5.93 -4.61
N ALA A 484 23.21 5.31 -4.55
CA ALA A 484 24.48 6.01 -4.52
C ALA A 484 24.75 6.82 -5.80
N VAL A 485 24.46 6.24 -6.96
CA VAL A 485 24.54 6.94 -8.26
C VAL A 485 23.57 8.10 -8.33
N ALA A 486 22.34 7.93 -7.85
CA ALA A 486 21.34 9.00 -7.82
C ALA A 486 21.78 10.16 -6.91
N VAL A 487 22.26 9.86 -5.70
CA VAL A 487 22.79 10.86 -4.76
C VAL A 487 23.98 11.61 -5.38
N TRP A 488 24.93 10.87 -5.95
CA TRP A 488 26.07 11.48 -6.64
C TRP A 488 25.65 12.37 -7.80
N PHE A 489 24.74 11.91 -8.65
CA PHE A 489 24.25 12.65 -9.80
C PHE A 489 23.55 13.94 -9.38
N LEU A 490 22.62 13.88 -8.41
CA LEU A 490 21.93 15.05 -7.88
C LEU A 490 22.91 16.03 -7.22
N PHE A 491 23.92 15.52 -6.49
CA PHE A 491 24.95 16.36 -5.92
C PHE A 491 25.77 17.08 -7.01
N THR A 492 26.17 16.35 -8.04
CA THR A 492 26.95 16.91 -9.17
C THR A 492 26.16 17.98 -9.93
N LEU A 493 24.87 17.72 -10.21
CA LEU A 493 23.99 18.73 -10.82
C LEU A 493 23.87 19.98 -9.95
N ARG A 494 23.77 19.79 -8.63
CA ARG A 494 23.66 20.92 -7.69
C ARG A 494 24.95 21.73 -7.62
N THR A 495 26.11 21.09 -7.51
CA THR A 495 27.40 21.77 -7.39
C THR A 495 27.85 22.47 -8.67
N LEU A 496 27.40 22.02 -9.83
CA LEU A 496 27.62 22.64 -11.13
C LEU A 496 26.51 23.65 -11.53
N ASP A 497 25.62 23.98 -10.59
CA ASP A 497 24.44 24.85 -10.81
C ASP A 497 23.54 24.41 -11.98
N ALA A 498 23.60 23.12 -12.33
CA ALA A 498 22.83 22.49 -13.40
C ALA A 498 21.50 21.89 -12.95
N LEU A 499 21.21 21.88 -11.64
CA LEU A 499 20.02 21.19 -11.09
C LEU A 499 18.71 21.85 -11.54
N GLN A 500 18.65 23.18 -11.54
CA GLN A 500 17.45 23.92 -11.94
C GLN A 500 17.18 23.81 -13.45
N PRO A 501 18.18 24.03 -14.37
CA PRO A 501 17.99 23.76 -15.79
C PRO A 501 17.56 22.31 -16.06
N PHE A 502 18.16 21.34 -15.37
CA PHE A 502 17.80 19.94 -15.50
C PHE A 502 16.34 19.68 -15.08
N ARG A 503 15.92 20.22 -13.93
CA ARG A 503 14.52 20.11 -13.48
C ARG A 503 13.56 20.76 -14.47
N ALA A 504 13.87 21.97 -14.95
CA ALA A 504 13.05 22.67 -15.93
C ALA A 504 12.94 21.87 -17.24
N ALA A 505 14.04 21.27 -17.71
CA ALA A 505 14.02 20.41 -18.89
C ALA A 505 13.18 19.15 -18.68
N VAL A 506 13.32 18.48 -17.53
CA VAL A 506 12.52 17.30 -17.17
C VAL A 506 11.05 17.68 -17.03
N GLU A 507 10.73 18.76 -16.31
CA GLU A 507 9.34 19.23 -16.19
C GLU A 507 8.75 19.63 -17.54
N GLY A 508 9.52 20.29 -18.39
CA GLY A 508 9.11 20.61 -19.76
C GLY A 508 8.81 19.36 -20.58
N LEU A 509 9.68 18.35 -20.48
CA LEU A 509 9.46 17.06 -21.12
C LEU A 509 8.22 16.34 -20.57
N LEU A 510 8.06 16.31 -19.25
CA LEU A 510 6.91 15.64 -18.63
C LEU A 510 5.58 16.36 -18.89
N ARG A 511 5.64 17.68 -19.11
CA ARG A 511 4.46 18.49 -19.49
C ARG A 511 4.20 18.52 -21.01
N SER A 512 5.06 17.90 -21.81
CA SER A 512 4.78 17.81 -23.25
C SER A 512 3.54 16.96 -23.50
N HIS A 513 2.58 17.53 -24.24
CA HIS A 513 1.30 16.89 -24.52
C HIS A 513 1.30 16.27 -25.91
N ILE A 514 0.81 15.05 -25.99
CA ILE A 514 0.55 14.34 -27.24
C ILE A 514 -0.97 14.14 -27.35
N LYS A 515 -1.56 14.75 -28.37
CA LYS A 515 -2.99 14.57 -28.66
C LYS A 515 -3.19 13.36 -29.55
N VAL A 516 -3.83 12.32 -29.03
CA VAL A 516 -4.21 11.12 -29.79
C VAL A 516 -5.73 11.04 -29.82
N GLY A 517 -6.32 11.56 -30.89
CA GLY A 517 -7.78 11.65 -31.01
C GLY A 517 -8.39 12.58 -29.94
N ALA A 518 -9.29 12.06 -29.13
CA ALA A 518 -9.94 12.79 -28.04
C ALA A 518 -9.15 12.74 -26.71
N LEU A 519 -8.00 12.06 -26.68
CA LEU A 519 -7.16 11.93 -25.49
C LEU A 519 -6.02 12.94 -25.56
N ASP A 520 -5.90 13.80 -24.54
CA ASP A 520 -4.78 14.70 -24.33
C ASP A 520 -3.92 14.13 -23.20
N ILE A 521 -2.85 13.43 -23.58
CA ILE A 521 -1.99 12.69 -22.65
C ILE A 521 -0.63 13.38 -22.56
N SER A 522 -0.19 13.73 -21.37
CA SER A 522 1.16 14.24 -21.17
C SER A 522 2.18 13.10 -21.08
N ALA A 523 3.45 13.39 -21.42
CA ALA A 523 4.53 12.44 -21.21
C ALA A 523 4.64 12.04 -19.72
N GLY A 524 4.32 12.97 -18.81
CA GLY A 524 4.24 12.73 -17.37
C GLY A 524 3.18 11.68 -16.99
N ASP A 525 2.02 11.73 -17.64
CA ASP A 525 0.95 10.76 -17.41
C ASP A 525 1.36 9.34 -17.83
N VAL A 526 2.07 9.22 -18.97
CA VAL A 526 2.63 7.93 -19.44
C VAL A 526 3.67 7.40 -18.46
N VAL A 527 4.56 8.26 -17.96
CA VAL A 527 5.56 7.88 -16.95
C VAL A 527 4.90 7.48 -15.65
N ALA A 528 3.89 8.24 -15.17
CA ALA A 528 3.14 7.93 -13.97
C ALA A 528 2.42 6.58 -14.08
N PHE A 529 1.78 6.30 -15.23
CA PHE A 529 1.19 4.99 -15.54
C PHE A 529 2.22 3.87 -15.44
N GLY A 530 3.36 4.04 -16.13
CA GLY A 530 4.42 3.01 -16.18
C GLY A 530 5.01 2.72 -14.79
N ILE A 531 5.30 3.77 -14.01
CA ILE A 531 5.83 3.63 -12.64
C ILE A 531 4.82 2.96 -11.72
N THR A 532 3.55 3.37 -11.75
CA THR A 532 2.50 2.81 -10.90
C THR A 532 2.28 1.33 -11.22
N LEU A 533 2.21 0.97 -12.50
CA LEU A 533 2.08 -0.40 -12.95
C LEU A 533 3.30 -1.25 -12.56
N TRP A 534 4.51 -0.70 -12.71
CA TRP A 534 5.75 -1.38 -12.32
C TRP A 534 5.78 -1.65 -10.80
N ILE A 535 5.37 -0.66 -9.98
CA ILE A 535 5.24 -0.81 -8.53
C ILE A 535 4.22 -1.91 -8.18
N ALA A 536 3.06 -1.92 -8.86
CA ALA A 536 2.03 -2.93 -8.64
C ALA A 536 2.53 -4.35 -8.96
N VAL A 537 3.24 -4.53 -10.07
CA VAL A 537 3.86 -5.80 -10.43
C VAL A 537 4.94 -6.21 -9.42
N TRP A 538 5.71 -5.25 -8.92
CA TRP A 538 6.73 -5.52 -7.90
C TRP A 538 6.09 -5.93 -6.56
N ILE A 539 5.06 -5.21 -6.11
CA ILE A 539 4.28 -5.57 -4.92
C ILE A 539 3.67 -6.96 -5.07
N SER A 540 3.09 -7.25 -6.24
CA SER A 540 2.50 -8.56 -6.54
C SER A 540 3.51 -9.70 -6.43
N ARG A 541 4.75 -9.49 -6.94
CA ARG A 541 5.84 -10.48 -6.83
C ARG A 541 6.32 -10.65 -5.39
N ALA A 542 6.45 -9.54 -4.67
CA ALA A 542 6.85 -9.56 -3.26
C ALA A 542 5.80 -10.28 -2.40
N LEU A 543 4.52 -9.98 -2.62
CA LEU A 543 3.43 -10.62 -1.88
C LEU A 543 3.33 -12.12 -2.18
N LYS A 544 3.46 -12.50 -3.47
CA LYS A 544 3.54 -13.90 -3.85
C LYS A 544 4.67 -14.62 -3.12
N PHE A 545 5.85 -14.03 -3.08
CA PHE A 545 7.01 -14.58 -2.39
C PHE A 545 6.77 -14.75 -0.89
N VAL A 546 6.18 -13.73 -0.23
CA VAL A 546 5.84 -13.80 1.19
C VAL A 546 4.79 -14.89 1.47
N LEU A 547 3.78 -15.02 0.63
CA LEU A 547 2.76 -16.05 0.78
C LEU A 547 3.36 -17.46 0.66
N GLU A 548 4.18 -17.69 -0.35
CA GLU A 548 4.74 -19.01 -0.65
C GLU A 548 5.82 -19.44 0.37
N GLU A 549 6.61 -18.49 0.89
CA GLU A 549 7.75 -18.81 1.76
C GLU A 549 7.47 -18.63 3.27
N ALA A 550 6.59 -17.69 3.62
CA ALA A 550 6.35 -17.37 5.03
C ALA A 550 4.97 -17.79 5.53
N VAL A 551 3.92 -17.69 4.70
CA VAL A 551 2.54 -17.89 5.13
C VAL A 551 2.06 -19.33 4.93
N PHE A 552 2.28 -19.92 3.75
CA PHE A 552 1.76 -21.24 3.44
C PHE A 552 2.46 -22.41 4.15
N PRO A 553 3.77 -22.42 4.39
CA PRO A 553 4.45 -23.55 5.01
C PRO A 553 3.92 -23.93 6.40
N PRO A 554 3.57 -22.98 7.30
CA PRO A 554 3.01 -23.32 8.60
C PRO A 554 1.53 -23.76 8.56
N LEU A 555 0.82 -23.53 7.44
CA LEU A 555 -0.62 -23.80 7.32
C LEU A 555 -0.93 -25.17 6.70
N GLU A 556 0.10 -25.98 6.36
CA GLU A 556 -0.03 -27.31 5.73
C GLU A 556 -0.97 -27.34 4.51
N ILE A 557 -1.05 -26.24 3.77
CA ILE A 557 -1.90 -26.11 2.58
C ILE A 557 -1.34 -27.01 1.46
N SER A 558 -2.23 -27.74 0.79
CA SER A 558 -1.83 -28.55 -0.38
C SER A 558 -1.13 -27.68 -1.44
N ARG A 559 -0.13 -28.25 -2.13
CA ARG A 559 0.66 -27.52 -3.15
C ARG A 559 -0.22 -26.87 -4.23
N GLY A 560 -1.29 -27.55 -4.63
CA GLY A 560 -2.27 -27.01 -5.59
C GLY A 560 -3.05 -25.81 -5.03
N GLY A 561 -3.47 -25.86 -3.78
CA GLY A 561 -4.16 -24.77 -3.11
C GLY A 561 -3.29 -23.53 -2.92
N ALA A 562 -2.05 -23.73 -2.49
CA ALA A 562 -1.09 -22.64 -2.33
C ALA A 562 -0.81 -21.92 -3.67
N ALA A 563 -0.60 -22.66 -4.76
CA ALA A 563 -0.39 -22.10 -6.09
C ALA A 563 -1.63 -21.35 -6.63
N ALA A 564 -2.83 -21.85 -6.37
CA ALA A 564 -4.08 -21.20 -6.76
C ALA A 564 -4.27 -19.87 -6.03
N ILE A 565 -4.09 -19.85 -4.70
CA ILE A 565 -4.22 -18.64 -3.87
C ILE A 565 -3.19 -17.60 -4.28
N SER A 566 -1.91 -17.98 -4.42
CA SER A 566 -0.85 -17.02 -4.79
C SER A 566 -1.07 -16.43 -6.18
N THR A 567 -1.59 -17.23 -7.11
CA THR A 567 -1.92 -16.77 -8.47
C THR A 567 -3.12 -15.81 -8.47
N THR A 568 -4.17 -16.11 -7.70
CA THR A 568 -5.34 -15.25 -7.55
C THR A 568 -4.94 -13.90 -6.94
N VAL A 569 -4.17 -13.91 -5.86
CA VAL A 569 -3.65 -12.69 -5.21
C VAL A 569 -2.79 -11.88 -6.19
N LYS A 570 -1.92 -12.54 -6.96
CA LYS A 570 -1.11 -11.89 -8.00
C LYS A 570 -1.99 -11.13 -8.99
N TYR A 571 -3.01 -11.76 -9.55
CA TYR A 571 -3.89 -11.12 -10.53
C TYR A 571 -4.75 -10.01 -9.91
N ALA A 572 -5.23 -10.19 -8.68
CA ALA A 572 -5.97 -9.15 -7.96
C ALA A 572 -5.11 -7.89 -7.74
N VAL A 573 -3.88 -8.05 -7.25
CA VAL A 573 -2.96 -6.92 -7.03
C VAL A 573 -2.59 -6.22 -8.33
N VAL A 574 -2.32 -6.97 -9.40
CA VAL A 574 -2.00 -6.39 -10.72
C VAL A 574 -3.22 -5.67 -11.30
N GLY A 575 -4.42 -6.23 -11.15
CA GLY A 575 -5.68 -5.60 -11.61
C GLY A 575 -5.97 -4.28 -10.88
N ILE A 576 -5.88 -4.28 -9.54
CA ILE A 576 -6.00 -3.05 -8.72
C ILE A 576 -4.92 -2.04 -9.11
N GLY A 577 -3.68 -2.52 -9.28
CA GLY A 577 -2.55 -1.69 -9.69
C GLY A 577 -2.72 -1.09 -11.08
N PHE A 578 -3.34 -1.80 -12.02
CA PHE A 578 -3.68 -1.28 -13.32
C PHE A 578 -4.73 -0.16 -13.23
N GLY A 579 -5.77 -0.36 -12.42
CA GLY A 579 -6.75 0.70 -12.14
C GLY A 579 -6.11 1.94 -11.52
N ALA A 580 -5.23 1.76 -10.54
CA ALA A 580 -4.46 2.86 -9.93
C ALA A 580 -3.52 3.55 -10.95
N ALA A 581 -2.94 2.79 -11.89
CA ALA A 581 -2.09 3.35 -12.95
C ALA A 581 -2.90 4.21 -13.93
N LEU A 582 -4.13 3.82 -14.27
CA LEU A 582 -5.04 4.64 -15.09
C LEU A 582 -5.40 5.95 -14.38
N LEU A 583 -5.66 5.89 -13.07
CA LEU A 583 -5.90 7.09 -12.24
C LEU A 583 -4.67 8.00 -12.22
N ALA A 584 -3.48 7.45 -12.03
CA ALA A 584 -2.23 8.20 -12.05
C ALA A 584 -1.98 8.88 -13.41
N ALA A 585 -2.42 8.26 -14.49
CA ALA A 585 -2.36 8.79 -15.85
C ALA A 585 -3.51 9.77 -16.17
N ARG A 586 -4.32 10.17 -15.19
CA ARG A 586 -5.47 11.09 -15.35
C ARG A 586 -6.46 10.66 -16.44
N VAL A 587 -6.51 9.36 -16.74
CA VAL A 587 -7.49 8.82 -17.69
C VAL A 587 -8.87 8.86 -17.05
N GLU A 588 -9.87 9.38 -17.76
CA GLU A 588 -11.26 9.42 -17.27
C GLU A 588 -11.79 8.01 -16.99
N ILE A 589 -11.87 7.68 -15.69
CA ILE A 589 -12.27 6.35 -15.23
C ILE A 589 -13.71 6.03 -15.56
N THR A 590 -14.57 7.02 -15.80
CA THR A 590 -16.00 6.83 -16.04
C THR A 590 -16.28 5.78 -17.11
N ARG A 591 -15.53 5.80 -18.21
CA ARG A 591 -15.64 4.79 -19.28
C ARG A 591 -15.18 3.40 -18.85
N PHE A 592 -14.13 3.32 -18.03
CA PHE A 592 -13.64 2.06 -17.47
C PHE A 592 -14.54 1.50 -16.37
N THR A 593 -15.21 2.36 -15.61
CA THR A 593 -16.17 1.94 -14.57
C THR A 593 -17.35 1.18 -15.18
N VAL A 594 -17.86 1.63 -16.32
CA VAL A 594 -18.92 0.92 -17.06
C VAL A 594 -18.41 -0.45 -17.53
N LEU A 595 -17.20 -0.49 -18.10
CA LEU A 595 -16.61 -1.73 -18.61
C LEU A 595 -16.27 -2.70 -17.46
N ALA A 596 -15.69 -2.19 -16.37
CA ALA A 596 -15.40 -2.96 -15.16
C ALA A 596 -16.70 -3.43 -14.47
N GLY A 597 -17.74 -2.61 -14.47
CA GLY A 597 -19.07 -2.98 -13.97
C GLY A 597 -19.68 -4.12 -14.78
N THR A 598 -19.65 -4.04 -16.10
CA THR A 598 -20.14 -5.11 -16.98
C THR A 598 -19.34 -6.40 -16.81
N LEU A 599 -18.00 -6.30 -16.73
CA LEU A 599 -17.12 -7.43 -16.43
C LEU A 599 -17.41 -8.01 -15.04
N GLY A 600 -17.62 -7.14 -14.04
CA GLY A 600 -17.98 -7.53 -12.68
C GLY A 600 -19.30 -8.31 -12.60
N ILE A 601 -20.31 -7.88 -13.37
CA ILE A 601 -21.58 -8.60 -13.50
C ILE A 601 -21.34 -9.96 -14.14
N GLY A 602 -20.56 -10.02 -15.24
CA GLY A 602 -20.23 -11.29 -15.91
C GLY A 602 -19.48 -12.26 -15.00
N ILE A 603 -18.48 -11.79 -14.27
CA ILE A 603 -17.76 -12.59 -13.26
C ILE A 603 -18.70 -13.00 -12.12
N GLY A 604 -19.59 -12.09 -11.66
CA GLY A 604 -20.59 -12.37 -10.63
C GLY A 604 -21.50 -13.52 -11.02
N PHE A 605 -22.05 -13.53 -12.22
CA PHE A 605 -22.84 -14.65 -12.75
C PHE A 605 -22.01 -15.93 -12.91
N GLY A 606 -20.75 -15.82 -13.36
CA GLY A 606 -19.86 -16.98 -13.47
C GLY A 606 -19.49 -17.60 -12.11
N LEU A 607 -19.44 -16.82 -11.05
CA LEU A 607 -19.13 -17.28 -9.69
C LEU A 607 -20.36 -17.60 -8.83
N GLN A 608 -21.57 -17.33 -9.32
CA GLN A 608 -22.81 -17.48 -8.55
C GLN A 608 -22.92 -18.84 -7.87
N ASN A 609 -22.69 -19.92 -8.60
CA ASN A 609 -22.76 -21.28 -8.04
C ASN A 609 -21.67 -21.54 -6.96
N VAL A 610 -20.49 -20.96 -7.14
CA VAL A 610 -19.40 -21.10 -6.16
C VAL A 610 -19.75 -20.37 -4.87
N VAL A 611 -20.26 -19.14 -4.99
CA VAL A 611 -20.68 -18.34 -3.84
C VAL A 611 -21.86 -18.98 -3.12
N ASN A 612 -22.86 -19.47 -3.87
CA ASN A 612 -24.03 -20.15 -3.30
C ASN A 612 -23.60 -21.39 -2.49
N ASN A 613 -22.74 -22.23 -3.04
CA ASN A 613 -22.23 -23.40 -2.34
C ASN A 613 -21.38 -23.04 -1.11
N PHE A 614 -20.60 -21.98 -1.18
CA PHE A 614 -19.82 -21.47 -0.06
C PHE A 614 -20.71 -20.98 1.08
N VAL A 615 -21.70 -20.16 0.77
CA VAL A 615 -22.67 -19.63 1.76
C VAL A 615 -23.48 -20.78 2.36
N SER A 616 -23.97 -21.72 1.53
CA SER A 616 -24.63 -22.93 2.01
C SER A 616 -23.75 -23.76 2.94
N GLY A 617 -22.45 -23.85 2.63
CA GLY A 617 -21.49 -24.53 3.51
C GLY A 617 -21.34 -23.86 4.88
N LEU A 618 -21.33 -22.53 4.91
CA LEU A 618 -21.32 -21.77 6.17
C LEU A 618 -22.62 -21.98 6.97
N ILE A 619 -23.77 -22.00 6.30
CA ILE A 619 -25.07 -22.26 6.93
C ILE A 619 -25.08 -23.68 7.54
N LEU A 620 -24.64 -24.70 6.78
CA LEU A 620 -24.51 -26.06 7.27
C LEU A 620 -23.64 -26.18 8.52
N LEU A 621 -22.52 -25.44 8.57
CA LEU A 621 -21.61 -25.45 9.71
C LEU A 621 -22.18 -24.70 10.92
N TYR A 622 -22.96 -23.66 10.69
CA TYR A 622 -23.51 -22.81 11.75
C TYR A 622 -24.79 -23.37 12.32
N GLU A 623 -25.80 -23.72 11.47
CA GLU A 623 -27.12 -24.25 11.88
C GLU A 623 -27.09 -25.73 12.14
N GLN A 624 -26.15 -26.45 11.56
CA GLN A 624 -25.95 -27.89 11.72
C GLN A 624 -27.22 -28.71 11.50
N PRO A 625 -27.98 -28.53 10.42
CA PRO A 625 -29.14 -29.37 10.13
C PRO A 625 -28.71 -30.82 9.89
N VAL A 626 -27.48 -31.03 9.45
CA VAL A 626 -26.83 -32.31 9.22
C VAL A 626 -25.42 -32.24 9.82
N GLN A 627 -24.99 -33.29 10.51
CA GLN A 627 -23.67 -33.43 11.12
C GLN A 627 -22.87 -34.58 10.50
N VAL A 628 -21.54 -34.56 10.70
CA VAL A 628 -20.70 -35.69 10.30
C VAL A 628 -21.07 -36.92 11.16
N GLY A 629 -21.33 -38.03 10.50
CA GLY A 629 -21.82 -39.26 11.12
C GLY A 629 -23.34 -39.46 11.05
N ASP A 630 -24.10 -38.45 10.58
CA ASP A 630 -25.54 -38.62 10.39
C ASP A 630 -25.85 -39.52 9.19
N ILE A 631 -26.88 -40.33 9.33
CA ILE A 631 -27.47 -41.09 8.22
C ILE A 631 -28.59 -40.27 7.65
N ILE A 632 -28.40 -39.88 6.39
CA ILE A 632 -29.35 -39.04 5.69
C ILE A 632 -29.86 -39.66 4.41
N GLU A 633 -31.02 -39.18 4.00
CA GLU A 633 -31.61 -39.46 2.69
C GLU A 633 -31.90 -38.13 2.00
N LEU A 634 -31.30 -37.97 0.84
CA LEU A 634 -31.36 -36.77 0.02
C LEU A 634 -31.75 -37.20 -1.39
N GLU A 635 -32.97 -36.92 -1.81
CA GLU A 635 -33.52 -37.40 -3.08
C GLU A 635 -33.42 -38.92 -3.21
N GLN A 636 -32.51 -39.42 -4.05
CA GLN A 636 -32.25 -40.86 -4.25
C GLN A 636 -30.96 -41.33 -3.55
N LEU A 637 -30.28 -40.46 -2.85
CA LEU A 637 -29.01 -40.72 -2.17
C LEU A 637 -29.28 -41.01 -0.69
N SER A 638 -29.01 -42.24 -0.26
CA SER A 638 -29.03 -42.62 1.14
C SER A 638 -27.64 -43.04 1.61
N GLY A 639 -27.17 -42.45 2.74
CA GLY A 639 -25.86 -42.76 3.24
C GLY A 639 -25.48 -41.95 4.48
N GLU A 640 -24.25 -42.18 4.94
CA GLU A 640 -23.63 -41.49 6.09
C GLU A 640 -22.82 -40.29 5.64
N VAL A 641 -23.00 -39.14 6.30
CA VAL A 641 -22.22 -37.95 6.05
C VAL A 641 -20.80 -38.11 6.62
N ARG A 642 -19.81 -38.21 5.77
CA ARG A 642 -18.39 -38.37 6.18
C ARG A 642 -17.66 -37.07 6.42
N ARG A 643 -17.98 -36.07 5.63
CA ARG A 643 -17.29 -34.78 5.71
C ARG A 643 -18.19 -33.65 5.19
N ILE A 644 -18.17 -32.52 5.88
CA ILE A 644 -18.76 -31.26 5.41
C ILE A 644 -17.59 -30.35 5.08
N GLY A 645 -17.44 -30.01 3.79
CA GLY A 645 -16.41 -29.14 3.28
C GLY A 645 -16.94 -27.73 2.99
N VAL A 646 -16.07 -26.84 2.55
CA VAL A 646 -16.41 -25.42 2.30
C VAL A 646 -17.44 -25.25 1.19
N ARG A 647 -17.41 -26.07 0.14
CA ARG A 647 -18.33 -25.98 -1.00
C ARG A 647 -19.13 -27.23 -1.27
N SER A 648 -18.73 -28.37 -0.71
CA SER A 648 -19.34 -29.67 -0.94
C SER A 648 -19.14 -30.56 0.26
N SER A 649 -20.12 -31.42 0.51
CA SER A 649 -20.09 -32.45 1.53
C SER A 649 -19.93 -33.83 0.91
N THR A 650 -19.32 -34.77 1.61
CA THR A 650 -19.14 -36.14 1.16
C THR A 650 -20.07 -37.05 1.95
N VAL A 651 -20.92 -37.79 1.21
CA VAL A 651 -21.84 -38.78 1.74
C VAL A 651 -21.38 -40.16 1.26
N ARG A 652 -21.17 -41.08 2.20
CA ARG A 652 -20.84 -42.46 1.90
C ARG A 652 -22.12 -43.30 1.85
N THR A 653 -22.42 -43.81 0.65
CA THR A 653 -23.57 -44.67 0.48
C THR A 653 -23.42 -46.04 1.18
N PHE A 654 -24.51 -46.72 1.44
CA PHE A 654 -24.45 -48.06 2.01
C PHE A 654 -23.81 -49.08 1.07
N GLN A 655 -23.70 -48.79 -0.24
CA GLN A 655 -22.98 -49.61 -1.21
C GLN A 655 -21.46 -49.35 -1.17
N GLY A 656 -20.99 -48.37 -0.35
CA GLY A 656 -19.56 -48.05 -0.20
C GLY A 656 -19.01 -46.94 -1.10
N ALA A 657 -19.83 -46.28 -1.91
CA ALA A 657 -19.39 -45.15 -2.76
C ALA A 657 -19.38 -43.86 -1.96
N ASP A 658 -18.34 -43.03 -2.17
CA ASP A 658 -18.29 -41.67 -1.66
C ASP A 658 -18.86 -40.71 -2.72
N VAL A 659 -20.00 -40.10 -2.44
CA VAL A 659 -20.71 -39.16 -3.29
C VAL A 659 -20.42 -37.74 -2.81
N VAL A 660 -19.91 -36.90 -3.70
CA VAL A 660 -19.65 -35.49 -3.42
C VAL A 660 -20.87 -34.69 -3.80
N VAL A 661 -21.57 -34.17 -2.80
CA VAL A 661 -22.81 -33.39 -2.96
C VAL A 661 -22.51 -31.89 -2.74
N PRO A 662 -22.90 -30.98 -3.67
CA PRO A 662 -22.80 -29.54 -3.45
C PRO A 662 -23.55 -29.12 -2.18
N ASN A 663 -22.97 -28.20 -1.40
CA ASN A 663 -23.63 -27.78 -0.16
C ASN A 663 -24.98 -27.10 -0.38
N SER A 664 -25.14 -26.40 -1.52
CA SER A 664 -26.41 -25.77 -1.87
C SER A 664 -27.56 -26.77 -1.98
N THR A 665 -27.31 -28.04 -2.34
CA THR A 665 -28.32 -29.09 -2.41
C THR A 665 -28.89 -29.40 -1.04
N PHE A 666 -28.08 -29.41 0.00
CA PHE A 666 -28.54 -29.63 1.36
C PHE A 666 -29.47 -28.55 1.93
N ILE A 667 -29.35 -27.33 1.38
CA ILE A 667 -30.16 -26.17 1.80
C ILE A 667 -31.43 -26.03 0.94
N SER A 668 -31.34 -26.41 -0.34
CA SER A 668 -32.43 -26.21 -1.30
C SER A 668 -33.34 -27.41 -1.45
N ALA A 669 -32.86 -28.64 -1.19
CA ALA A 669 -33.65 -29.87 -1.26
C ALA A 669 -34.11 -30.31 0.12
N GLN A 670 -35.16 -31.17 0.12
CA GLN A 670 -35.59 -31.80 1.33
C GLN A 670 -34.59 -32.89 1.77
N VAL A 671 -34.08 -32.77 2.98
CA VAL A 671 -33.14 -33.72 3.59
C VAL A 671 -33.87 -34.48 4.72
N THR A 672 -33.95 -35.77 4.61
CA THR A 672 -34.43 -36.63 5.72
C THR A 672 -33.21 -37.06 6.53
N ASN A 673 -33.11 -36.61 7.78
CA ASN A 673 -32.07 -37.03 8.71
C ASN A 673 -32.63 -38.08 9.69
N TRP A 674 -32.13 -39.29 9.55
CA TRP A 674 -32.61 -40.45 10.33
C TRP A 674 -31.97 -40.57 11.71
N THR A 675 -30.98 -39.79 12.02
CA THR A 675 -30.16 -39.87 13.24
C THR A 675 -30.13 -38.61 14.06
N ARG A 676 -30.80 -37.53 13.61
CA ARG A 676 -30.76 -36.20 14.25
C ARG A 676 -31.38 -36.20 15.66
N SER A 677 -32.55 -36.83 15.88
CA SER A 677 -33.26 -36.81 17.15
C SER A 677 -32.91 -38.04 17.99
N ASP A 678 -32.91 -39.18 17.35
CA ASP A 678 -32.58 -40.51 17.96
C ASP A 678 -32.06 -41.46 16.85
N ARG A 679 -31.76 -42.68 17.23
CA ARG A 679 -31.29 -43.70 16.29
C ARG A 679 -32.33 -44.81 16.05
N TRP A 680 -33.58 -44.58 16.44
CA TRP A 680 -34.63 -45.55 16.25
C TRP A 680 -35.25 -45.40 14.86
N ARG A 681 -35.37 -46.55 14.17
CA ARG A 681 -36.04 -46.62 12.86
C ARG A 681 -37.19 -47.59 12.94
N ARG A 682 -38.33 -47.20 12.40
CA ARG A 682 -39.49 -48.08 12.26
C ARG A 682 -39.27 -49.00 11.04
N VAL A 683 -39.54 -50.28 11.25
CA VAL A 683 -39.57 -51.31 10.23
C VAL A 683 -41.02 -51.74 10.09
N ASP A 684 -41.55 -51.60 8.90
CA ASP A 684 -42.90 -52.03 8.55
C ASP A 684 -42.83 -53.32 7.71
N ILE A 685 -43.44 -54.42 8.18
CA ILE A 685 -43.46 -55.67 7.50
C ILE A 685 -44.91 -55.97 7.13
N THR A 686 -45.22 -55.90 5.86
CA THR A 686 -46.53 -56.28 5.31
C THR A 686 -46.55 -57.76 4.92
N LEU A 687 -47.60 -58.43 5.28
CA LEU A 687 -47.82 -59.86 4.90
C LEU A 687 -49.30 -60.15 4.62
N GLY A 688 -49.55 -61.11 3.78
CA GLY A 688 -50.90 -61.59 3.45
C GLY A 688 -51.09 -63.02 3.92
N VAL A 689 -52.17 -63.29 4.62
CA VAL A 689 -52.56 -64.66 5.01
C VAL A 689 -53.83 -65.06 4.30
N ALA A 690 -54.08 -66.35 4.13
CA ALA A 690 -55.21 -66.91 3.41
C ALA A 690 -56.55 -66.54 4.09
N TYR A 691 -57.56 -66.29 3.30
CA TYR A 691 -58.91 -66.07 3.76
C TYR A 691 -59.41 -67.29 4.62
N GLY A 692 -60.18 -67.08 5.71
CA GLY A 692 -60.59 -68.03 6.62
C GLY A 692 -59.72 -68.17 7.90
N THR A 693 -58.60 -67.44 7.95
CA THR A 693 -57.77 -67.39 9.13
C THR A 693 -58.34 -66.35 10.10
N ASP A 694 -58.33 -66.63 11.38
CA ASP A 694 -58.75 -65.70 12.42
C ASP A 694 -57.72 -64.52 12.54
N PRO A 695 -58.18 -63.31 12.24
CA PRO A 695 -57.31 -62.17 12.31
C PRO A 695 -56.73 -61.92 13.70
N SER A 696 -57.45 -62.11 14.74
CA SER A 696 -57.03 -61.92 16.15
C SER A 696 -55.83 -62.78 16.49
N ARG A 697 -55.83 -63.98 16.06
CA ARG A 697 -54.79 -65.03 16.29
C ARG A 697 -53.50 -64.60 15.49
N VAL A 698 -53.65 -64.07 14.29
CA VAL A 698 -52.49 -63.60 13.50
C VAL A 698 -51.85 -62.46 14.18
N VAL A 699 -52.60 -61.46 14.63
CA VAL A 699 -52.07 -60.30 15.39
C VAL A 699 -51.33 -60.72 16.65
N GLU A 700 -51.87 -61.67 17.40
CA GLU A 700 -51.24 -62.23 18.63
C GLU A 700 -49.88 -62.87 18.28
N LEU A 701 -49.86 -63.74 17.28
CA LEU A 701 -48.64 -64.40 16.82
C LEU A 701 -47.57 -63.36 16.34
N LEU A 702 -47.96 -62.37 15.59
CA LEU A 702 -47.03 -61.28 15.08
C LEU A 702 -46.46 -60.49 16.27
N LEU A 703 -47.26 -60.16 17.26
CA LEU A 703 -46.79 -59.46 18.47
C LEU A 703 -45.87 -60.33 19.30
N GLY A 704 -46.15 -61.65 19.40
CA GLY A 704 -45.25 -62.61 20.07
C GLY A 704 -43.89 -62.66 19.38
N ILE A 705 -43.88 -62.84 18.05
CA ILE A 705 -42.66 -62.83 17.23
C ILE A 705 -41.84 -61.53 17.46
N ALA A 706 -42.53 -60.41 17.47
CA ALA A 706 -41.84 -59.10 17.65
C ALA A 706 -41.25 -58.99 19.07
N LYS A 707 -41.91 -59.46 20.10
CA LYS A 707 -41.45 -59.46 21.52
C LYS A 707 -40.22 -60.37 21.72
N ASP A 708 -40.22 -61.51 21.03
CA ASP A 708 -39.13 -62.50 21.13
C ASP A 708 -37.85 -62.04 20.37
N CYS A 709 -37.93 -61.03 19.54
CA CYS A 709 -36.79 -60.49 18.78
C CYS A 709 -36.03 -59.53 19.65
N ALA A 710 -34.85 -59.86 20.15
CA ALA A 710 -33.99 -58.97 20.99
C ALA A 710 -33.58 -57.65 20.31
N ALA A 711 -33.64 -57.59 19.03
CA ALA A 711 -33.27 -56.35 18.28
C ALA A 711 -34.45 -55.35 18.16
N VAL A 712 -35.65 -55.75 18.60
CA VAL A 712 -36.86 -54.90 18.57
C VAL A 712 -36.97 -54.16 19.90
N ALA A 713 -37.24 -52.85 19.80
CA ALA A 713 -37.42 -52.02 20.99
C ALA A 713 -38.67 -52.40 21.78
N ALA A 714 -38.54 -52.38 23.11
CA ALA A 714 -39.69 -52.55 24.01
C ALA A 714 -40.55 -51.28 24.07
N THR A 715 -39.96 -50.15 23.83
CA THR A 715 -40.61 -48.84 23.77
C THR A 715 -40.01 -48.03 22.58
N PRO A 716 -40.82 -47.63 21.58
CA PRO A 716 -42.28 -47.87 21.47
C PRO A 716 -42.62 -49.32 21.23
N GLU A 717 -43.76 -49.75 21.78
CA GLU A 717 -44.23 -51.20 21.70
C GLU A 717 -44.46 -51.55 20.21
N PRO A 718 -44.15 -52.84 19.86
CA PRO A 718 -44.52 -53.40 18.55
C PRO A 718 -46.03 -53.37 18.35
N THR A 719 -46.43 -53.01 17.12
CA THR A 719 -47.85 -52.96 16.78
C THR A 719 -48.16 -53.89 15.58
N ALA A 720 -49.09 -54.77 15.71
CA ALA A 720 -49.56 -55.56 14.58
C ALA A 720 -51.00 -55.11 14.20
N LEU A 721 -51.18 -54.78 12.95
CA LEU A 721 -52.45 -54.25 12.46
C LEU A 721 -53.02 -55.14 11.37
N PHE A 722 -54.31 -55.38 11.42
CA PHE A 722 -55.07 -55.86 10.27
C PHE A 722 -55.38 -54.67 9.38
N THR A 723 -54.77 -54.61 8.23
CA THR A 723 -54.85 -53.40 7.36
C THR A 723 -55.95 -53.41 6.33
N GLY A 724 -56.45 -54.60 5.99
CA GLY A 724 -57.56 -54.73 5.08
C GLY A 724 -57.69 -56.07 4.37
N PHE A 725 -58.64 -56.12 3.44
CA PHE A 725 -58.90 -57.26 2.58
C PHE A 725 -58.24 -57.03 1.22
N GLY A 726 -57.26 -57.82 0.85
CA GLY A 726 -56.62 -57.80 -0.46
C GLY A 726 -57.27 -58.76 -1.41
N ASP A 727 -56.94 -58.69 -2.71
CA ASP A 727 -57.57 -59.51 -3.75
C ASP A 727 -57.48 -60.99 -3.50
N SER A 728 -56.48 -61.50 -2.83
CA SER A 728 -56.27 -62.91 -2.51
C SER A 728 -55.84 -63.19 -1.05
N ALA A 729 -55.84 -62.19 -0.19
CA ALA A 729 -55.27 -62.30 1.15
C ALA A 729 -55.89 -61.35 2.18
N LEU A 730 -55.92 -61.73 3.43
CA LEU A 730 -56.11 -60.84 4.57
C LEU A 730 -54.76 -60.15 4.82
N GLN A 731 -54.70 -58.82 4.70
CA GLN A 731 -53.47 -58.02 4.80
C GLN A 731 -53.18 -57.65 6.26
N PHE A 732 -51.94 -57.80 6.67
CA PHE A 732 -51.45 -57.45 8.01
C PHE A 732 -50.19 -56.62 7.83
N GLU A 733 -49.96 -55.80 8.80
CA GLU A 733 -48.73 -54.96 8.90
C GLU A 733 -48.18 -55.05 10.32
N LEU A 734 -46.96 -55.58 10.46
CA LEU A 734 -46.20 -55.53 11.69
C LEU A 734 -45.26 -54.34 11.70
N ARG A 735 -45.47 -53.42 12.64
CA ARG A 735 -44.64 -52.23 12.87
C ARG A 735 -43.76 -52.42 14.09
N VAL A 736 -42.49 -52.41 13.90
CA VAL A 736 -41.51 -52.55 15.00
C VAL A 736 -40.48 -51.43 14.93
N TRP A 737 -39.92 -51.07 16.06
CA TRP A 737 -38.83 -50.10 16.15
C TRP A 737 -37.55 -50.84 16.44
N THR A 738 -36.45 -50.46 15.75
CA THR A 738 -35.12 -51.04 15.95
C THR A 738 -34.05 -49.95 15.76
N MET A 739 -32.86 -50.24 16.25
CA MET A 739 -31.71 -49.33 15.98
C MET A 739 -31.42 -49.28 14.48
N ILE A 740 -31.15 -48.07 13.96
CA ILE A 740 -30.91 -47.83 12.54
C ILE A 740 -29.76 -48.65 11.98
N ASP A 741 -28.78 -48.99 12.81
CA ASP A 741 -27.62 -49.80 12.38
C ASP A 741 -28.03 -51.27 12.08
N ASN A 742 -29.12 -51.77 12.70
CA ASN A 742 -29.55 -53.13 12.63
C ASN A 742 -30.85 -53.34 11.82
N TRP A 743 -31.44 -52.21 11.27
CA TRP A 743 -32.80 -52.28 10.72
C TRP A 743 -32.95 -53.29 9.58
N VAL A 744 -31.95 -53.48 8.70
CA VAL A 744 -31.98 -54.43 7.60
C VAL A 744 -31.91 -55.88 8.16
N ALA A 745 -31.00 -56.14 9.09
CA ALA A 745 -30.84 -57.45 9.71
C ALA A 745 -32.08 -57.82 10.51
N THR A 746 -32.65 -56.91 11.30
CA THR A 746 -33.87 -57.08 12.08
C THR A 746 -35.05 -57.35 11.15
N ALA A 747 -35.24 -56.62 10.09
CA ALA A 747 -36.30 -56.83 9.10
C ALA A 747 -36.19 -58.18 8.43
N SER A 748 -34.98 -58.65 8.09
CA SER A 748 -34.74 -59.98 7.51
C SER A 748 -35.03 -61.07 8.51
N SER A 749 -34.54 -60.94 9.73
CA SER A 749 -34.77 -61.90 10.82
C SER A 749 -36.27 -62.07 11.14
N LEU A 750 -36.98 -60.97 11.31
CA LEU A 750 -38.41 -60.97 11.56
C LEU A 750 -39.19 -61.61 10.42
N ARG A 751 -38.88 -61.38 9.16
CA ARG A 751 -39.54 -62.02 8.02
C ARG A 751 -39.34 -63.56 8.04
N ALA A 752 -38.13 -64.00 8.38
CA ALA A 752 -37.86 -65.47 8.56
C ALA A 752 -38.63 -66.05 9.72
N SER A 753 -38.64 -65.40 10.88
CA SER A 753 -39.41 -65.87 12.06
C SER A 753 -40.93 -65.86 11.83
N ILE A 754 -41.45 -64.83 11.16
CA ILE A 754 -42.85 -64.76 10.75
C ILE A 754 -43.20 -65.96 9.85
N HIS A 755 -42.41 -66.29 8.85
CA HIS A 755 -42.64 -67.43 7.99
C HIS A 755 -42.61 -68.71 8.79
N GLU A 756 -41.67 -68.96 9.65
CA GLU A 756 -41.50 -70.14 10.44
C GLU A 756 -42.67 -70.37 11.47
N ILE A 757 -43.01 -69.34 12.24
CA ILE A 757 -43.97 -69.37 13.30
C ILE A 757 -45.40 -69.49 12.75
N LEU A 758 -45.73 -68.70 11.67
CA LEU A 758 -47.01 -68.80 11.02
C LEU A 758 -47.24 -70.18 10.39
N SER A 759 -46.19 -70.76 9.80
CA SER A 759 -46.23 -72.12 9.23
C SER A 759 -46.44 -73.15 10.30
N ARG A 760 -45.79 -73.07 11.49
CA ARG A 760 -45.99 -73.97 12.63
C ARG A 760 -47.37 -73.81 13.24
N ALA A 761 -47.91 -72.59 13.22
CA ALA A 761 -49.27 -72.34 13.76
C ALA A 761 -50.41 -72.76 12.79
N GLY A 762 -50.05 -73.32 11.62
CA GLY A 762 -51.00 -73.70 10.60
C GLY A 762 -51.66 -72.57 9.86
N VAL A 763 -51.08 -71.35 9.95
CA VAL A 763 -51.51 -70.14 9.24
C VAL A 763 -50.83 -70.11 7.85
N VAL A 764 -51.62 -70.25 6.80
CA VAL A 764 -51.13 -70.30 5.42
C VAL A 764 -50.94 -68.90 4.92
N LEU A 765 -49.69 -68.62 4.48
CA LEU A 765 -49.43 -67.38 3.71
C LEU A 765 -50.15 -67.44 2.38
N ALA A 766 -50.81 -66.34 2.03
CA ALA A 766 -51.66 -66.30 0.85
C ALA A 766 -50.91 -66.48 -0.44
N PHE A 767 -51.36 -67.34 -1.29
CA PHE A 767 -50.99 -67.42 -2.70
C PHE A 767 -52.02 -66.68 -3.54
N PRO A 768 -51.63 -66.16 -4.70
CA PRO A 768 -52.60 -65.60 -5.63
C PRO A 768 -53.72 -66.61 -5.92
N GLN A 769 -54.96 -66.18 -5.63
CA GLN A 769 -56.15 -66.98 -5.92
C GLN A 769 -56.73 -66.53 -7.27
N LEU A 770 -57.09 -67.53 -8.05
CA LEU A 770 -57.73 -67.35 -9.34
C LEU A 770 -58.99 -68.22 -9.45
N ASP A 771 -60.13 -67.62 -9.53
CA ASP A 771 -61.35 -68.27 -9.88
C ASP A 771 -61.39 -68.62 -11.34
N VAL A 772 -61.26 -69.91 -11.62
CA VAL A 772 -61.28 -70.39 -13.00
C VAL A 772 -62.66 -70.98 -13.37
N TRP A 773 -63.39 -70.27 -14.17
CA TRP A 773 -64.68 -70.77 -14.68
C TRP A 773 -64.42 -71.51 -16.02
N VAL A 774 -64.40 -72.82 -15.93
CA VAL A 774 -64.30 -73.75 -17.06
C VAL A 774 -65.62 -73.81 -17.82
N ARG A 775 -65.71 -72.99 -18.90
CA ARG A 775 -66.95 -72.99 -19.74
C ARG A 775 -67.10 -74.23 -20.66
N SER A 776 -66.05 -74.92 -20.98
CA SER A 776 -66.07 -76.18 -21.73
C SER A 776 -64.75 -76.91 -21.55
N ILE A 777 -64.78 -78.20 -21.36
CA ILE A 777 -63.65 -79.13 -21.37
C ILE A 777 -63.59 -79.72 -22.74
N PRO A 778 -62.56 -79.54 -23.58
CA PRO A 778 -62.43 -80.18 -24.88
C PRO A 778 -62.29 -81.67 -24.61
N GLY A 779 -63.28 -82.49 -25.02
CA GLY A 779 -63.30 -83.91 -24.89
C GLY A 779 -64.60 -84.49 -24.29
N GLU A 780 -65.49 -83.71 -23.66
CA GLU A 780 -66.81 -84.23 -23.13
C GLU A 780 -67.90 -84.25 -24.21
N ALA A 781 -67.75 -83.45 -25.28
CA ALA A 781 -68.63 -83.44 -26.41
C ALA A 781 -68.54 -84.69 -27.32
N GLU A 782 -67.49 -85.50 -27.11
CA GLU A 782 -67.29 -86.70 -27.96
C GLU A 782 -67.79 -88.00 -27.32
N ARG A 783 -68.16 -87.96 -25.98
CA ARG A 783 -68.63 -89.14 -25.29
C ARG A 783 -70.16 -89.28 -25.28
N THR A 784 -70.93 -88.33 -25.79
CA THR A 784 -72.38 -88.39 -25.85
C THR A 784 -72.93 -88.68 -27.24
N ARG A 785 -72.07 -89.04 -28.24
CA ARG A 785 -72.50 -89.55 -29.52
C ARG A 785 -71.90 -90.89 -29.85
N ARG A 786 -72.36 -91.95 -29.21
CA ARG A 786 -72.46 -93.34 -29.85
C ARG A 786 -73.63 -94.04 -29.24
N PRO A 787 -74.42 -94.64 -30.10
CA PRO A 787 -75.75 -95.11 -29.94
C PRO A 787 -75.89 -96.26 -28.98
#